data_705320c93b7ded5010ef110305147943
#
_entry.id   705320c93b7ded5010ef110305147943
#
_cell.length_a   1.000
_cell.length_b   1.000
_cell.length_c   1.000
_cell.angle_alpha   90.00
_cell.angle_beta   90.00
_cell.angle_gamma   90.00
#
_symmetry.space_group_name_H-M   'P 1'
#
loop_
_entity.id
_entity.type
_entity.pdbx_description
1 polymer ?
#
loop_
_entity_poly.entity_id
_entity_poly.type
_entity_poly.pdbx_seq_one_letter_code
_entity_poly.pdbx_strand_id
1 'polypeptide(L)'
;MFGAAIVSSSLAIATSICFLFFSTPHKSFYHSLFLSSTFSTNESISNHLYTLTKRPHIAGSAANAEAAAYVLSTLESYDIRSHVRPYYTALTYPVRRSLTLATTVRDPPIELRLEQEIYEDDPYADVADQVTPTFHAFAKSGTAVGLAVYVNYGRVEDYSVLREMGVNVSGRVALARYGKIYRGDIVQNGYAAGAIGVVIFTDRKDYGGDGKWFPDEKWMPPSGVQVGSVYSGAGDPTTPGWASTEECERITDEEVEKSGDVPLIPSLPVSWESGDVVMRSIGGMVANEDWQGGEGAPVYRVGPGPGVLNLTYEGKQVISTIENVIGIIEGVEEPDRYVILGNHRDAWTFGAADPNSGTACLLEVAERLQKLQKKGWKPRRTIILCNWDAEEYGLIGSTEWVEENRQMLASRVVAYLNVDVAVSGAGFEASATPQLDELIIQAATQVQDPDNSSQTIYDSWISSTNSSLVGRLGGGGSDYAAFVQHIGVPSADLAFGGGYPVYHSMYDDFTWMKKFGDPLFQRHTAVASLWGLVALKLADEEILPFNYLFYALELQKSVEDLQGDVSGRDIKLAPLFKSIEELKKAAIEINDKKKSLKGRKGWTWTRKDNQNLVRELNDRLMMTERAFTDGEGLPGRLWYKHLIYAPSKYNDYGSKSFPGIDDTIEKAKSLNTADSWHSVQHQIWRVARAITQASLCLRGELK
;
A
#
# COMPACT_ATOMS: atom_id res chain seq x y z
N MET A 1 69.61 30.95 16.43
CA MET A 1 68.18 31.09 16.78
C MET A 1 67.20 31.15 15.56
N PHE A 2 67.71 31.03 14.32
CA PHE A 2 66.85 31.06 13.13
C PHE A 2 66.35 29.67 12.64
N GLY A 3 66.96 28.59 13.14
CA GLY A 3 66.59 27.22 12.71
C GLY A 3 65.39 26.59 13.42
N ALA A 4 65.06 27.05 14.64
CA ALA A 4 63.99 26.46 15.41
C ALA A 4 62.56 27.02 15.04
N ALA A 5 62.51 28.25 14.49
CA ALA A 5 61.24 28.89 14.09
C ALA A 5 60.65 28.35 12.77
N ILE A 6 61.54 27.87 11.85
CA ILE A 6 61.09 27.33 10.55
C ILE A 6 60.55 25.91 10.70
N VAL A 7 61.10 25.10 11.62
CA VAL A 7 60.62 23.73 11.86
C VAL A 7 59.27 23.72 12.57
N SER A 8 59.04 24.68 13.50
CA SER A 8 57.75 24.78 14.19
C SER A 8 56.61 25.28 13.28
N SER A 9 56.90 26.19 12.35
CA SER A 9 55.92 26.69 11.37
C SER A 9 55.56 25.62 10.32
N SER A 10 56.53 24.83 9.89
CA SER A 10 56.32 23.73 8.93
C SER A 10 55.53 22.57 9.56
N LEU A 11 55.73 22.30 10.87
CA LEU A 11 54.95 21.28 11.59
C LEU A 11 53.52 21.72 11.86
N ALA A 12 53.27 23.00 12.17
CA ALA A 12 51.92 23.57 12.37
C ALA A 12 51.13 23.62 11.07
N ILE A 13 51.78 23.92 9.93
CA ILE A 13 51.13 23.90 8.61
C ILE A 13 50.85 22.46 8.17
N ALA A 14 51.79 21.51 8.40
CA ALA A 14 51.60 20.10 8.08
C ALA A 14 50.45 19.47 8.93
N THR A 15 50.38 19.78 10.23
CA THR A 15 49.27 19.34 11.09
C THR A 15 47.93 20.00 10.70
N SER A 16 47.88 21.28 10.34
CA SER A 16 46.67 21.94 9.84
C SER A 16 46.26 21.38 8.49
N ILE A 17 47.17 21.07 7.59
CA ILE A 17 46.84 20.42 6.30
C ILE A 17 46.39 18.97 6.52
N CYS A 18 47.00 18.21 7.44
CA CYS A 18 46.53 16.87 7.79
C CYS A 18 45.11 16.91 8.42
N PHE A 19 44.79 17.92 9.26
CA PHE A 19 43.44 18.06 9.82
C PHE A 19 42.39 18.46 8.78
N LEU A 20 42.79 19.17 7.71
CA LEU A 20 41.86 19.50 6.60
C LEU A 20 41.59 18.31 5.66
N PHE A 21 42.46 17.30 5.63
CA PHE A 21 42.29 16.11 4.80
C PHE A 21 41.51 14.95 5.49
N PHE A 22 41.19 15.07 6.80
CA PHE A 22 40.48 14.03 7.56
C PHE A 22 39.14 14.48 8.15
N SER A 23 38.59 15.61 7.70
CA SER A 23 37.17 15.89 8.03
C SER A 23 36.28 14.98 7.18
N THR A 24 35.55 14.07 7.84
CA THR A 24 34.52 13.29 7.17
C THR A 24 33.57 14.23 6.43
N PRO A 25 33.27 13.99 5.14
CA PRO A 25 32.35 14.84 4.40
C PRO A 25 31.02 14.99 5.13
N HIS A 26 30.43 16.18 5.04
CA HIS A 26 29.11 16.41 5.64
C HIS A 26 28.07 15.47 5.02
N LYS A 27 27.08 15.01 5.79
CA LYS A 27 26.03 14.08 5.32
C LYS A 27 25.36 14.54 4.01
N SER A 28 25.14 15.85 3.85
CA SER A 28 24.57 16.45 2.63
C SER A 28 25.40 16.19 1.36
N PHE A 29 26.72 16.01 1.47
CA PHE A 29 27.55 15.60 0.35
C PHE A 29 27.16 14.20 -0.15
N TYR A 30 26.95 13.27 0.76
CA TYR A 30 26.56 11.90 0.40
C TYR A 30 25.13 11.86 -0.18
N HIS A 31 24.20 12.72 0.32
CA HIS A 31 22.87 12.85 -0.27
C HIS A 31 22.93 13.35 -1.71
N SER A 32 23.77 14.38 -2.00
CA SER A 32 23.98 14.85 -3.37
C SER A 32 24.66 13.80 -4.26
N LEU A 33 25.59 13.01 -3.69
CA LEU A 33 26.24 11.94 -4.41
C LEU A 33 25.26 10.80 -4.75
N PHE A 34 24.36 10.46 -3.83
CA PHE A 34 23.30 9.48 -4.05
C PHE A 34 22.40 9.84 -5.24
N LEU A 35 22.10 11.13 -5.40
CA LEU A 35 21.27 11.64 -6.51
C LEU A 35 22.04 11.79 -7.83
N SER A 36 23.37 11.65 -7.82
CA SER A 36 24.16 11.87 -9.02
C SER A 36 23.97 10.73 -10.04
N SER A 37 23.96 11.09 -11.31
CA SER A 37 23.86 10.14 -12.45
C SER A 37 25.02 9.13 -12.50
N THR A 38 26.12 9.36 -11.76
CA THR A 38 27.24 8.41 -11.66
C THR A 38 26.94 7.21 -10.76
N PHE A 39 25.87 7.26 -9.97
CA PHE A 39 25.47 6.19 -9.05
C PHE A 39 24.25 5.43 -9.56
N SER A 40 23.52 5.96 -10.52
CA SER A 40 22.27 5.43 -11.06
C SER A 40 22.48 4.92 -12.48
N THR A 41 21.91 3.76 -12.78
CA THR A 41 21.81 3.26 -14.16
C THR A 41 20.43 2.70 -14.44
N ASN A 42 19.77 3.23 -15.47
CA ASN A 42 18.50 2.70 -15.93
C ASN A 42 18.61 1.23 -16.38
N GLU A 43 19.80 0.82 -16.83
CA GLU A 43 20.09 -0.53 -17.26
C GLU A 43 20.06 -1.53 -16.11
N SER A 44 20.58 -1.18 -14.93
CA SER A 44 20.53 -2.03 -13.73
C SER A 44 19.06 -2.33 -13.36
N ILE A 45 18.25 -1.29 -13.28
CA ILE A 45 16.80 -1.43 -12.97
C ILE A 45 16.09 -2.30 -14.00
N SER A 46 16.31 -2.04 -15.29
CA SER A 46 15.74 -2.84 -16.38
C SER A 46 16.14 -4.31 -16.28
N ASN A 47 17.39 -4.62 -15.95
CA ASN A 47 17.88 -5.98 -15.81
C ASN A 47 17.27 -6.69 -14.58
N HIS A 48 17.12 -5.99 -13.46
CA HIS A 48 16.43 -6.52 -12.29
C HIS A 48 14.98 -6.86 -12.62
N LEU A 49 14.24 -5.91 -13.21
CA LEU A 49 12.85 -6.11 -13.57
C LEU A 49 12.70 -7.27 -14.57
N TYR A 50 13.49 -7.30 -15.63
CA TYR A 50 13.48 -8.40 -16.60
C TYR A 50 13.72 -9.75 -15.94
N THR A 51 14.67 -9.82 -14.98
CA THR A 51 15.01 -11.08 -14.31
C THR A 51 13.87 -11.57 -13.41
N LEU A 52 13.23 -10.66 -12.67
CA LEU A 52 12.12 -10.99 -11.76
C LEU A 52 10.86 -11.42 -12.51
N THR A 53 10.63 -10.88 -13.71
CA THR A 53 9.41 -11.11 -14.49
C THR A 53 9.53 -12.21 -15.57
N LYS A 54 10.57 -13.03 -15.53
CA LYS A 54 10.75 -14.15 -16.50
C LYS A 54 9.71 -15.25 -16.40
N ARG A 55 9.11 -15.42 -15.23
CA ARG A 55 8.13 -16.47 -14.93
C ARG A 55 7.04 -15.92 -14.01
N PRO A 56 5.81 -16.42 -14.13
CA PRO A 56 4.79 -16.11 -13.13
C PRO A 56 5.24 -16.64 -11.75
N HIS A 57 5.03 -15.85 -10.70
CA HIS A 57 5.57 -16.17 -9.37
C HIS A 57 4.60 -15.82 -8.24
N ILE A 58 3.45 -16.46 -8.27
CA ILE A 58 2.46 -16.38 -7.19
C ILE A 58 3.06 -16.85 -5.86
N ALA A 59 2.65 -16.23 -4.75
CA ALA A 59 3.11 -16.60 -3.41
C ALA A 59 3.01 -18.11 -3.13
N GLY A 60 3.99 -18.68 -2.43
CA GLY A 60 4.09 -20.10 -2.12
C GLY A 60 4.53 -20.98 -3.29
N SER A 61 4.82 -20.44 -4.47
CA SER A 61 5.32 -21.16 -5.64
C SER A 61 6.85 -21.28 -5.63
N ALA A 62 7.38 -22.31 -6.34
CA ALA A 62 8.82 -22.46 -6.52
C ALA A 62 9.44 -21.26 -7.28
N ALA A 63 8.72 -20.68 -8.25
CA ALA A 63 9.19 -19.52 -8.99
C ALA A 63 9.33 -18.29 -8.08
N ASN A 64 8.44 -18.13 -7.08
CA ASN A 64 8.55 -17.05 -6.11
C ASN A 64 9.71 -17.25 -5.13
N ALA A 65 9.99 -18.50 -4.72
CA ALA A 65 11.20 -18.84 -3.95
C ALA A 65 12.49 -18.57 -4.74
N GLU A 66 12.52 -18.84 -6.06
CA GLU A 66 13.62 -18.48 -6.95
C GLU A 66 13.82 -16.92 -6.99
N ALA A 67 12.72 -16.17 -7.04
CA ALA A 67 12.76 -14.71 -7.00
C ALA A 67 13.28 -14.20 -5.63
N ALA A 68 12.89 -14.83 -4.51
CA ALA A 68 13.45 -14.53 -3.18
C ALA A 68 14.95 -14.79 -3.13
N ALA A 69 15.43 -15.91 -3.65
CA ALA A 69 16.85 -16.24 -3.73
C ALA A 69 17.61 -15.23 -4.60
N TYR A 70 17.02 -14.74 -5.69
CA TYR A 70 17.59 -13.69 -6.52
C TYR A 70 17.76 -12.37 -5.75
N VAL A 71 16.74 -11.91 -5.05
CA VAL A 71 16.81 -10.71 -4.23
C VAL A 71 17.86 -10.85 -3.13
N LEU A 72 17.85 -11.98 -2.39
CA LEU A 72 18.84 -12.27 -1.35
C LEU A 72 20.28 -12.20 -1.89
N SER A 73 20.58 -12.96 -2.95
CA SER A 73 21.92 -13.00 -3.54
C SER A 73 22.35 -11.65 -4.11
N THR A 74 21.41 -10.85 -4.61
CA THR A 74 21.70 -9.49 -5.09
C THR A 74 22.10 -8.57 -3.94
N LEU A 75 21.36 -8.56 -2.83
CA LEU A 75 21.69 -7.79 -1.63
C LEU A 75 23.04 -8.22 -1.03
N GLU A 76 23.31 -9.53 -0.98
CA GLU A 76 24.61 -10.07 -0.53
C GLU A 76 25.76 -9.62 -1.45
N SER A 77 25.53 -9.58 -2.77
CA SER A 77 26.52 -9.07 -3.74
C SER A 77 26.88 -7.60 -3.54
N TYR A 78 25.99 -6.84 -2.89
CA TYR A 78 26.20 -5.46 -2.48
C TYR A 78 26.82 -5.32 -1.08
N ASP A 79 27.35 -6.40 -0.51
CA ASP A 79 27.93 -6.45 0.86
C ASP A 79 26.90 -6.04 1.95
N ILE A 80 25.60 -6.19 1.70
CA ILE A 80 24.55 -5.94 2.67
C ILE A 80 24.26 -7.25 3.43
N ARG A 81 24.33 -7.20 4.76
CA ARG A 81 23.97 -8.33 5.61
C ARG A 81 22.50 -8.67 5.41
N SER A 82 22.20 -9.80 4.79
CA SER A 82 20.84 -10.19 4.42
C SER A 82 20.48 -11.59 4.90
N HIS A 83 19.19 -11.87 5.04
CA HIS A 83 18.68 -13.19 5.39
C HIS A 83 17.22 -13.34 4.93
N VAL A 84 16.77 -14.58 4.82
CA VAL A 84 15.35 -14.93 4.62
C VAL A 84 14.69 -15.15 5.97
N ARG A 85 13.48 -14.60 6.14
CA ARG A 85 12.57 -14.93 7.25
C ARG A 85 11.35 -15.64 6.70
N PRO A 86 11.24 -16.99 6.87
CA PRO A 86 10.10 -17.74 6.40
C PRO A 86 8.91 -17.64 7.37
N TYR A 87 7.69 -17.73 6.80
CA TYR A 87 6.44 -17.96 7.52
C TYR A 87 5.67 -19.07 6.83
N TYR A 88 4.75 -19.71 7.57
CA TYR A 88 3.97 -20.86 7.10
C TYR A 88 2.50 -20.46 7.10
N THR A 89 1.97 -20.01 5.97
CA THR A 89 0.70 -19.31 5.89
C THR A 89 -0.36 -20.06 5.11
N ALA A 90 -1.62 -19.85 5.45
CA ALA A 90 -2.75 -20.43 4.75
C ALA A 90 -2.99 -19.67 3.44
N LEU A 91 -2.62 -20.25 2.31
CA LEU A 91 -2.89 -19.73 0.97
C LEU A 91 -3.93 -20.59 0.26
N THR A 92 -4.69 -19.99 -0.65
CA THR A 92 -5.72 -20.68 -1.43
C THR A 92 -5.38 -20.72 -2.91
N TYR A 93 -5.61 -21.86 -3.57
CA TYR A 93 -5.38 -22.04 -5.00
C TYR A 93 -6.61 -22.65 -5.67
N PRO A 94 -6.89 -22.34 -6.95
CA PRO A 94 -8.04 -22.87 -7.66
C PRO A 94 -7.84 -24.35 -8.00
N VAL A 95 -8.86 -25.19 -7.76
CA VAL A 95 -8.91 -26.59 -8.13
C VAL A 95 -9.85 -26.79 -9.31
N ARG A 96 -11.04 -26.19 -9.23
CA ARG A 96 -12.04 -26.25 -10.28
C ARG A 96 -12.79 -24.93 -10.37
N ARG A 97 -13.03 -24.50 -11.60
CA ARG A 97 -13.81 -23.32 -11.90
C ARG A 97 -14.60 -23.53 -13.19
N SER A 98 -15.83 -23.08 -13.20
CA SER A 98 -16.64 -23.04 -14.43
C SER A 98 -17.70 -21.96 -14.33
N LEU A 99 -18.04 -21.37 -15.47
CA LEU A 99 -19.11 -20.41 -15.59
C LEU A 99 -19.88 -20.68 -16.87
N THR A 100 -21.16 -21.05 -16.75
CA THR A 100 -22.01 -21.26 -17.91
C THR A 100 -23.22 -20.33 -17.87
N LEU A 101 -23.70 -19.96 -19.06
CA LEU A 101 -24.85 -19.09 -19.27
C LEU A 101 -25.94 -19.86 -20.06
N ALA A 102 -27.12 -20.02 -19.48
CA ALA A 102 -28.30 -20.50 -20.19
C ALA A 102 -29.21 -19.29 -20.51
N THR A 103 -29.49 -19.08 -21.83
CA THR A 103 -30.34 -17.98 -22.31
C THR A 103 -31.76 -18.43 -22.56
N THR A 104 -31.97 -19.70 -22.86
CA THR A 104 -33.29 -20.35 -23.01
C THR A 104 -33.28 -21.76 -22.45
N VAL A 105 -34.46 -22.33 -22.22
CA VAL A 105 -34.60 -23.73 -21.75
C VAL A 105 -34.28 -24.75 -22.86
N ARG A 106 -34.23 -24.32 -24.12
CA ARG A 106 -34.09 -25.20 -25.31
C ARG A 106 -32.67 -25.30 -25.85
N ASP A 107 -31.86 -24.24 -25.64
CA ASP A 107 -30.50 -24.19 -26.15
C ASP A 107 -29.53 -24.72 -25.08
N PRO A 108 -28.42 -25.38 -25.50
CA PRO A 108 -27.38 -25.78 -24.55
C PRO A 108 -26.78 -24.55 -23.90
N PRO A 109 -26.37 -24.63 -22.61
CA PRO A 109 -25.68 -23.53 -21.96
C PRO A 109 -24.39 -23.17 -22.70
N ILE A 110 -24.11 -21.87 -22.78
CA ILE A 110 -22.85 -21.32 -23.31
C ILE A 110 -21.81 -21.44 -22.20
N GLU A 111 -20.70 -22.09 -22.48
CA GLU A 111 -19.54 -22.08 -21.58
C GLU A 111 -18.76 -20.77 -21.80
N LEU A 112 -18.57 -20.03 -20.71
CA LEU A 112 -17.86 -18.75 -20.75
C LEU A 112 -16.37 -18.99 -20.55
N ARG A 113 -15.59 -18.30 -21.34
CA ARG A 113 -14.14 -18.39 -21.28
C ARG A 113 -13.60 -17.79 -19.98
N LEU A 114 -12.73 -18.53 -19.32
CA LEU A 114 -12.05 -18.10 -18.07
C LEU A 114 -10.54 -17.92 -18.26
N GLU A 115 -9.97 -18.36 -19.39
CA GLU A 115 -8.55 -18.27 -19.72
C GLU A 115 -8.24 -16.97 -20.43
N GLN A 116 -7.08 -16.41 -20.13
CA GLN A 116 -6.49 -15.29 -20.85
C GLN A 116 -5.76 -15.80 -22.11
N GLU A 117 -5.77 -15.03 -23.20
CA GLU A 117 -5.14 -15.43 -24.46
C GLU A 117 -3.67 -14.99 -24.51
N ILE A 118 -2.83 -15.88 -25.08
CA ILE A 118 -1.48 -15.54 -25.52
C ILE A 118 -1.61 -14.75 -26.83
N TYR A 119 -0.95 -13.61 -26.95
CA TYR A 119 -0.93 -12.82 -28.18
C TYR A 119 0.15 -13.33 -29.16
N GLU A 120 0.03 -12.96 -30.43
CA GLU A 120 1.01 -13.31 -31.47
C GLU A 120 2.38 -12.73 -31.13
N ASP A 121 3.43 -13.55 -31.23
CA ASP A 121 4.82 -13.22 -30.87
C ASP A 121 5.03 -12.86 -29.38
N ASP A 122 4.19 -13.38 -28.49
CA ASP A 122 4.35 -13.22 -27.06
C ASP A 122 5.67 -13.86 -26.57
N PRO A 123 6.60 -13.07 -26.02
CA PRO A 123 7.88 -13.61 -25.53
C PRO A 123 7.73 -14.53 -24.31
N TYR A 124 6.57 -14.57 -23.68
CA TYR A 124 6.24 -15.41 -22.53
C TYR A 124 5.38 -16.64 -22.88
N ALA A 125 5.11 -16.88 -24.16
CA ALA A 125 4.28 -18.00 -24.61
C ALA A 125 4.75 -19.36 -24.06
N ASP A 126 6.06 -19.58 -23.94
CA ASP A 126 6.66 -20.81 -23.44
C ASP A 126 6.45 -21.05 -21.94
N VAL A 127 6.06 -20.04 -21.17
CA VAL A 127 5.81 -20.10 -19.73
C VAL A 127 4.37 -19.72 -19.35
N ALA A 128 3.53 -19.45 -20.32
CA ALA A 128 2.13 -19.03 -20.08
C ALA A 128 1.29 -20.14 -19.42
N ASP A 129 1.66 -21.41 -19.59
CA ASP A 129 1.05 -22.55 -18.90
C ASP A 129 1.37 -22.59 -17.39
N GLN A 130 2.34 -21.82 -16.92
CA GLN A 130 2.68 -21.68 -15.51
C GLN A 130 1.84 -20.58 -14.81
N VAL A 131 1.11 -19.76 -15.57
CA VAL A 131 0.18 -18.77 -14.99
C VAL A 131 -0.94 -19.51 -14.29
N THR A 132 -1.15 -19.19 -13.01
CA THR A 132 -2.26 -19.76 -12.23
C THR A 132 -3.59 -19.44 -12.92
N PRO A 133 -4.50 -20.42 -13.08
CA PRO A 133 -5.82 -20.18 -13.64
C PRO A 133 -6.55 -19.04 -12.92
N THR A 134 -7.23 -18.15 -13.65
CA THR A 134 -7.88 -16.97 -13.09
C THR A 134 -8.90 -17.31 -11.99
N PHE A 135 -8.79 -16.71 -10.82
CA PHE A 135 -9.61 -17.01 -9.64
C PHE A 135 -9.64 -15.82 -8.69
N HIS A 136 -10.46 -15.93 -7.67
CA HIS A 136 -10.36 -15.08 -6.48
C HIS A 136 -9.79 -15.90 -5.33
N ALA A 137 -8.65 -15.48 -4.78
CA ALA A 137 -8.10 -16.07 -3.57
C ALA A 137 -9.06 -15.85 -2.39
N PHE A 138 -9.18 -16.84 -1.53
CA PHE A 138 -10.12 -16.91 -0.40
C PHE A 138 -11.62 -16.84 -0.77
N ALA A 139 -11.99 -16.96 -2.04
CA ALA A 139 -13.39 -17.13 -2.40
C ALA A 139 -13.97 -18.42 -1.82
N LYS A 140 -15.22 -18.39 -1.39
CA LYS A 140 -15.92 -19.56 -0.86
C LYS A 140 -16.10 -20.62 -1.96
N SER A 141 -15.69 -21.85 -1.69
CA SER A 141 -16.01 -22.98 -2.57
C SER A 141 -17.52 -23.24 -2.60
N GLY A 142 -18.07 -23.43 -3.79
CA GLY A 142 -19.50 -23.69 -3.97
C GLY A 142 -19.99 -23.54 -5.39
N THR A 143 -21.29 -23.78 -5.57
CA THR A 143 -22.00 -23.59 -6.83
C THR A 143 -23.19 -22.66 -6.62
N ALA A 144 -23.32 -21.65 -7.47
CA ALA A 144 -24.42 -20.71 -7.49
C ALA A 144 -25.13 -20.75 -8.86
N VAL A 145 -26.43 -21.08 -8.85
CA VAL A 145 -27.26 -21.10 -10.06
C VAL A 145 -28.41 -20.10 -9.90
N GLY A 146 -28.45 -19.06 -10.72
CA GLY A 146 -29.46 -18.03 -10.61
C GLY A 146 -29.52 -17.10 -11.80
N LEU A 147 -30.61 -16.33 -11.89
CA LEU A 147 -30.75 -15.26 -12.87
C LEU A 147 -29.64 -14.22 -12.68
N ALA A 148 -29.06 -13.75 -13.78
CA ALA A 148 -28.06 -12.68 -13.75
C ALA A 148 -28.68 -11.33 -13.41
N VAL A 149 -28.05 -10.57 -12.52
CA VAL A 149 -28.41 -9.18 -12.17
C VAL A 149 -27.16 -8.32 -12.25
N TYR A 150 -27.21 -7.24 -13.03
CA TYR A 150 -26.10 -6.29 -13.09
C TYR A 150 -26.15 -5.29 -11.92
N VAL A 151 -25.05 -5.16 -11.21
CA VAL A 151 -24.97 -4.39 -9.97
C VAL A 151 -23.92 -3.26 -10.01
N ASN A 152 -23.56 -2.78 -11.21
CA ASN A 152 -22.55 -1.75 -11.42
C ASN A 152 -21.20 -2.13 -10.76
N TYR A 153 -20.62 -1.29 -9.90
CA TYR A 153 -19.39 -1.59 -9.14
C TYR A 153 -19.66 -2.36 -7.83
N GLY A 154 -20.91 -2.76 -7.54
CA GLY A 154 -21.25 -3.48 -6.31
C GLY A 154 -21.09 -2.68 -5.03
N ARG A 155 -21.12 -1.37 -5.09
CA ARG A 155 -21.10 -0.49 -3.92
C ARG A 155 -22.44 -0.53 -3.18
N VAL A 156 -22.45 -0.17 -1.91
CA VAL A 156 -23.67 -0.06 -1.10
C VAL A 156 -24.70 0.87 -1.76
N GLU A 157 -24.24 1.97 -2.36
CA GLU A 157 -25.09 2.92 -3.10
C GLU A 157 -25.69 2.29 -4.36
N ASP A 158 -24.94 1.45 -5.08
CA ASP A 158 -25.42 0.77 -6.28
C ASP A 158 -26.59 -0.17 -5.93
N TYR A 159 -26.50 -0.91 -4.82
CA TYR A 159 -27.62 -1.74 -4.32
C TYR A 159 -28.81 -0.91 -3.85
N SER A 160 -28.60 0.30 -3.35
CA SER A 160 -29.69 1.22 -2.99
C SER A 160 -30.45 1.70 -4.22
N VAL A 161 -29.73 2.08 -5.29
CA VAL A 161 -30.33 2.45 -6.59
C VAL A 161 -31.13 1.28 -7.17
N LEU A 162 -30.61 0.04 -7.16
CA LEU A 162 -31.33 -1.14 -7.63
C LEU A 162 -32.66 -1.36 -6.85
N ARG A 163 -32.61 -1.15 -5.54
CA ARG A 163 -33.81 -1.27 -4.69
C ARG A 163 -34.87 -0.21 -5.05
N GLU A 164 -34.46 1.03 -5.30
CA GLU A 164 -35.32 2.12 -5.78
C GLU A 164 -35.93 1.80 -7.16
N MET A 165 -35.17 1.15 -8.04
CA MET A 165 -35.63 0.65 -9.33
C MET A 165 -36.50 -0.60 -9.20
N GLY A 166 -36.77 -1.13 -8.01
CA GLY A 166 -37.56 -2.35 -7.78
C GLY A 166 -36.84 -3.65 -8.19
N VAL A 167 -35.52 -3.64 -8.36
CA VAL A 167 -34.71 -4.81 -8.76
C VAL A 167 -34.32 -5.59 -7.52
N ASN A 168 -34.71 -6.86 -7.44
CA ASN A 168 -34.37 -7.76 -6.36
C ASN A 168 -33.12 -8.59 -6.72
N VAL A 169 -32.07 -8.51 -5.91
CA VAL A 169 -30.81 -9.25 -6.05
C VAL A 169 -30.84 -10.58 -5.27
N SER A 170 -31.71 -10.72 -4.29
CA SER A 170 -31.78 -11.92 -3.44
C SER A 170 -32.05 -13.19 -4.24
N GLY A 171 -31.23 -14.23 -3.99
CA GLY A 171 -31.28 -15.51 -4.70
C GLY A 171 -30.81 -15.43 -6.17
N ARG A 172 -30.05 -14.41 -6.54
CA ARG A 172 -29.53 -14.18 -7.90
C ARG A 172 -28.00 -14.27 -7.92
N VAL A 173 -27.43 -14.37 -9.12
CA VAL A 173 -25.99 -14.21 -9.34
C VAL A 173 -25.73 -12.78 -9.78
N ALA A 174 -24.98 -12.03 -8.97
CA ALA A 174 -24.62 -10.65 -9.28
C ALA A 174 -23.49 -10.61 -10.30
N LEU A 175 -23.63 -9.74 -11.32
CA LEU A 175 -22.57 -9.37 -12.24
C LEU A 175 -22.12 -7.95 -11.90
N ALA A 176 -20.89 -7.81 -11.41
CA ALA A 176 -20.28 -6.52 -11.07
C ALA A 176 -19.11 -6.21 -12.00
N ARG A 177 -18.77 -4.95 -12.18
CA ARG A 177 -17.49 -4.54 -12.80
C ARG A 177 -16.47 -4.17 -11.75
N TYR A 178 -15.18 -4.42 -12.04
CA TYR A 178 -14.07 -3.96 -11.22
C TYR A 178 -14.00 -2.44 -11.14
N GLY A 179 -13.42 -1.94 -10.06
CA GLY A 179 -13.15 -0.54 -9.84
C GLY A 179 -14.01 0.08 -8.74
N LYS A 180 -13.65 1.30 -8.31
CA LYS A 180 -14.30 2.14 -7.31
C LYS A 180 -14.19 1.62 -5.86
N ILE A 181 -14.22 0.33 -5.60
CA ILE A 181 -14.01 -0.29 -4.29
C ILE A 181 -13.18 -1.56 -4.41
N TYR A 182 -12.68 -2.06 -3.29
CA TYR A 182 -11.97 -3.33 -3.21
C TYR A 182 -12.85 -4.50 -3.66
N ARG A 183 -12.25 -5.48 -4.36
CA ARG A 183 -13.00 -6.62 -4.93
C ARG A 183 -13.64 -7.51 -3.89
N GLY A 184 -13.03 -7.66 -2.71
CA GLY A 184 -13.62 -8.36 -1.56
C GLY A 184 -14.90 -7.70 -1.09
N ASP A 185 -14.92 -6.36 -1.03
CA ASP A 185 -16.12 -5.60 -0.67
C ASP A 185 -17.23 -5.74 -1.71
N ILE A 186 -16.88 -5.87 -3.01
CA ILE A 186 -17.89 -6.17 -4.05
C ILE A 186 -18.62 -7.48 -3.74
N VAL A 187 -17.85 -8.54 -3.38
CA VAL A 187 -18.44 -9.85 -3.04
C VAL A 187 -19.24 -9.78 -1.74
N GLN A 188 -18.70 -9.12 -0.72
CA GLN A 188 -19.35 -8.97 0.57
C GLN A 188 -20.66 -8.16 0.50
N ASN A 189 -20.66 -7.07 -0.27
CA ASN A 189 -21.88 -6.26 -0.51
C ASN A 189 -22.93 -7.07 -1.29
N GLY A 190 -22.48 -7.91 -2.25
CA GLY A 190 -23.35 -8.85 -2.95
C GLY A 190 -24.01 -9.84 -2.00
N TYR A 191 -23.22 -10.45 -1.11
CA TYR A 191 -23.74 -11.34 -0.06
C TYR A 191 -24.75 -10.62 0.86
N ALA A 192 -24.42 -9.42 1.33
CA ALA A 192 -25.31 -8.61 2.17
C ALA A 192 -26.62 -8.23 1.47
N ALA A 193 -26.62 -8.09 0.13
CA ALA A 193 -27.83 -7.87 -0.69
C ALA A 193 -28.61 -9.16 -0.97
N GLY A 194 -28.12 -10.33 -0.52
CA GLY A 194 -28.74 -11.63 -0.68
C GLY A 194 -28.41 -12.35 -1.99
N ALA A 195 -27.38 -11.91 -2.73
CA ALA A 195 -26.85 -12.67 -3.86
C ALA A 195 -26.31 -14.02 -3.39
N ILE A 196 -26.39 -15.04 -4.26
CA ILE A 196 -25.87 -16.40 -4.00
C ILE A 196 -24.53 -16.66 -4.64
N GLY A 197 -24.02 -15.75 -5.47
CA GLY A 197 -22.72 -15.76 -6.10
C GLY A 197 -22.46 -14.44 -6.79
N VAL A 198 -21.17 -14.13 -7.03
CA VAL A 198 -20.73 -12.89 -7.68
C VAL A 198 -19.75 -13.20 -8.82
N VAL A 199 -20.00 -12.63 -9.98
CA VAL A 199 -19.05 -12.58 -11.10
C VAL A 199 -18.57 -11.15 -11.24
N ILE A 200 -17.26 -10.92 -11.27
CA ILE A 200 -16.67 -9.59 -11.44
C ILE A 200 -15.92 -9.55 -12.78
N PHE A 201 -16.21 -8.57 -13.61
CA PHE A 201 -15.56 -8.46 -14.92
C PHE A 201 -14.78 -7.16 -15.10
N THR A 202 -13.70 -7.23 -15.90
CA THR A 202 -12.94 -6.07 -16.35
C THR A 202 -13.74 -5.35 -17.43
N ASP A 203 -14.40 -4.23 -17.09
CA ASP A 203 -15.24 -3.50 -18.05
C ASP A 203 -14.40 -2.73 -19.09
N ARG A 204 -14.84 -2.71 -20.34
CA ARG A 204 -14.23 -1.90 -21.42
C ARG A 204 -14.10 -0.42 -21.04
N LYS A 205 -15.06 0.12 -20.29
CA LYS A 205 -15.05 1.51 -19.83
C LYS A 205 -13.81 1.89 -19.05
N ASP A 206 -13.34 0.96 -18.24
CA ASP A 206 -12.23 1.20 -17.29
C ASP A 206 -10.91 0.59 -17.79
N TYR A 207 -10.97 -0.46 -18.65
CA TYR A 207 -9.81 -1.26 -19.05
C TYR A 207 -9.56 -1.35 -20.57
N GLY A 208 -10.57 -1.11 -21.42
CA GLY A 208 -10.55 -1.48 -22.86
C GLY A 208 -10.07 -0.40 -23.83
N GLY A 209 -9.88 0.84 -23.43
CA GLY A 209 -9.48 1.94 -24.31
C GLY A 209 -10.40 2.15 -25.53
N ASP A 210 -9.84 2.68 -26.62
CA ASP A 210 -10.56 3.04 -27.86
C ASP A 210 -10.57 1.90 -28.91
N GLY A 211 -10.69 0.65 -28.48
CA GLY A 211 -10.79 -0.51 -29.36
C GLY A 211 -9.46 -1.09 -29.86
N LYS A 212 -8.34 -0.61 -29.31
CA LYS A 212 -7.03 -1.22 -29.45
C LYS A 212 -6.51 -1.60 -28.07
N TRP A 213 -5.73 -2.66 -28.01
CA TRP A 213 -5.21 -3.21 -26.76
C TRP A 213 -3.80 -3.77 -26.91
N PHE A 214 -3.25 -4.25 -25.81
CA PHE A 214 -1.92 -4.86 -25.77
C PHE A 214 -1.86 -6.09 -26.70
N PRO A 215 -0.78 -6.27 -27.50
CA PRO A 215 0.51 -5.57 -27.41
C PRO A 215 0.64 -4.29 -28.28
N ASP A 216 -0.39 -3.86 -29.01
CA ASP A 216 -0.33 -2.67 -29.86
C ASP A 216 -0.50 -1.36 -29.11
N GLU A 217 -1.37 -1.37 -28.07
CA GLU A 217 -1.65 -0.26 -27.18
C GLU A 217 -1.62 -0.74 -25.72
N LYS A 218 -1.58 0.18 -24.76
CA LYS A 218 -1.43 -0.15 -23.33
C LYS A 218 -2.63 -0.86 -22.68
N TRP A 219 -3.77 -0.91 -23.35
CA TRP A 219 -5.05 -1.33 -22.78
C TRP A 219 -5.19 -2.85 -22.64
N MET A 220 -6.03 -3.28 -21.67
CA MET A 220 -6.33 -4.68 -21.44
C MET A 220 -6.93 -5.34 -22.67
N PRO A 221 -6.43 -6.51 -23.13
CA PRO A 221 -7.07 -7.29 -24.19
C PRO A 221 -8.47 -7.82 -23.82
N PRO A 222 -9.30 -8.21 -24.81
CA PRO A 222 -10.63 -8.76 -24.59
C PRO A 222 -10.72 -9.93 -23.60
N SER A 223 -9.71 -10.79 -23.62
CA SER A 223 -9.60 -11.96 -22.73
C SER A 223 -8.94 -11.64 -21.38
N GLY A 224 -8.49 -10.41 -21.15
CA GLY A 224 -7.78 -10.04 -19.94
C GLY A 224 -8.64 -10.09 -18.69
N VAL A 225 -8.10 -10.66 -17.62
CA VAL A 225 -8.81 -10.87 -16.34
C VAL A 225 -7.97 -10.33 -15.20
N GLN A 226 -8.56 -9.47 -14.38
CA GLN A 226 -7.97 -9.08 -13.09
C GLN A 226 -8.16 -10.22 -12.09
N VAL A 227 -7.08 -10.88 -11.70
CA VAL A 227 -7.05 -11.85 -10.60
C VAL A 227 -6.91 -11.10 -9.27
N GLY A 228 -7.18 -11.71 -8.13
CA GLY A 228 -6.92 -11.05 -6.85
C GLY A 228 -7.55 -11.75 -5.66
N SER A 229 -7.22 -11.29 -4.47
CA SER A 229 -7.82 -11.73 -3.22
C SER A 229 -9.17 -11.07 -2.96
N VAL A 230 -10.09 -11.80 -2.35
CA VAL A 230 -11.36 -11.27 -1.82
C VAL A 230 -11.39 -11.28 -0.28
N TYR A 231 -10.25 -11.51 0.35
CA TYR A 231 -10.06 -11.40 1.77
C TYR A 231 -9.92 -9.94 2.18
N SER A 232 -10.68 -9.48 3.18
CA SER A 232 -10.72 -8.08 3.65
C SER A 232 -9.98 -7.89 4.99
N GLY A 233 -9.13 -8.84 5.38
CA GLY A 233 -8.26 -8.77 6.54
C GLY A 233 -6.81 -8.48 6.17
N ALA A 234 -5.92 -8.49 7.17
CA ALA A 234 -4.48 -8.40 7.00
C ALA A 234 -3.77 -9.56 7.72
N GLY A 235 -2.77 -10.14 7.06
CA GLY A 235 -2.06 -11.32 7.56
C GLY A 235 -2.77 -12.63 7.26
N ASP A 236 -2.24 -13.73 7.78
CA ASP A 236 -2.84 -15.05 7.63
C ASP A 236 -4.19 -15.11 8.37
N PRO A 237 -5.32 -15.37 7.70
CA PRO A 237 -6.63 -15.41 8.35
C PRO A 237 -6.73 -16.49 9.44
N THR A 238 -5.82 -17.45 9.49
CA THR A 238 -5.80 -18.52 10.50
C THR A 238 -5.00 -18.17 11.75
N THR A 239 -4.25 -17.06 11.73
CA THR A 239 -3.44 -16.56 12.87
C THR A 239 -3.69 -15.07 13.15
N PRO A 240 -4.94 -14.62 13.37
CA PRO A 240 -5.27 -13.21 13.46
C PRO A 240 -4.65 -12.54 14.70
N GLY A 241 -3.58 -11.76 14.51
CA GLY A 241 -2.89 -11.01 15.54
C GLY A 241 -1.65 -11.67 16.13
N TRP A 242 -1.20 -12.80 15.57
CA TRP A 242 0.07 -13.45 15.89
C TRP A 242 0.69 -14.12 14.68
N ALA A 243 2.02 -14.23 14.65
CA ALA A 243 2.76 -14.67 13.48
C ALA A 243 2.58 -16.16 13.16
N SER A 244 2.43 -16.47 11.87
CA SER A 244 2.35 -17.81 11.29
C SER A 244 3.72 -18.54 11.27
N THR A 245 4.27 -18.80 12.43
CA THR A 245 5.49 -19.61 12.58
C THR A 245 5.19 -21.11 12.41
N GLU A 246 6.23 -21.95 12.30
CA GLU A 246 6.09 -23.38 12.00
C GLU A 246 5.19 -24.14 13.00
N GLU A 247 5.24 -23.79 14.28
CA GLU A 247 4.49 -24.45 15.36
C GLU A 247 3.39 -23.55 15.96
N CYS A 248 2.89 -22.53 15.24
CA CYS A 248 1.88 -21.62 15.77
C CYS A 248 0.50 -22.29 15.92
N GLU A 249 -0.28 -21.84 16.89
CA GLU A 249 -1.70 -22.16 16.94
C GLU A 249 -2.45 -21.48 15.80
N ARG A 250 -3.49 -22.15 15.29
CA ARG A 250 -4.35 -21.64 14.23
C ARG A 250 -5.81 -21.73 14.63
N ILE A 251 -6.59 -20.72 14.31
CA ILE A 251 -8.04 -20.81 14.44
C ILE A 251 -8.62 -21.75 13.35
N THR A 252 -9.81 -22.25 13.60
CA THR A 252 -10.51 -23.16 12.69
C THR A 252 -11.12 -22.39 11.50
N ASP A 253 -11.39 -23.09 10.38
CA ASP A 253 -12.06 -22.49 9.23
C ASP A 253 -13.41 -21.86 9.62
N GLU A 254 -14.16 -22.46 10.57
CA GLU A 254 -15.41 -21.92 11.07
C GLU A 254 -15.22 -20.57 11.80
N GLU A 255 -14.12 -20.42 12.52
CA GLU A 255 -13.77 -19.14 13.20
C GLU A 255 -13.31 -18.10 12.19
N VAL A 256 -12.56 -18.49 11.14
CA VAL A 256 -12.21 -17.62 10.00
C VAL A 256 -13.47 -17.12 9.31
N GLU A 257 -14.45 -17.98 9.01
CA GLU A 257 -15.71 -17.57 8.41
C GLU A 257 -16.54 -16.62 9.30
N LYS A 258 -16.48 -16.80 10.61
CA LYS A 258 -17.16 -15.94 11.60
C LYS A 258 -16.51 -14.58 11.78
N SER A 259 -15.24 -14.40 11.42
CA SER A 259 -14.59 -13.09 11.49
C SER A 259 -15.29 -12.05 10.60
N GLY A 260 -15.85 -12.50 9.48
CA GLY A 260 -16.47 -11.65 8.46
C GLY A 260 -15.48 -11.09 7.44
N ASP A 261 -14.20 -11.46 7.52
CA ASP A 261 -13.15 -10.97 6.64
C ASP A 261 -13.02 -11.80 5.34
N VAL A 262 -13.64 -12.99 5.30
CA VAL A 262 -13.71 -13.85 4.11
C VAL A 262 -15.14 -13.92 3.58
N PRO A 263 -15.35 -13.92 2.24
CA PRO A 263 -16.68 -14.04 1.66
C PRO A 263 -17.33 -15.40 1.94
N LEU A 264 -18.65 -15.39 2.06
CA LEU A 264 -19.46 -16.59 2.34
C LEU A 264 -20.21 -17.15 1.11
N ILE A 265 -19.99 -16.56 -0.06
CA ILE A 265 -20.55 -16.99 -1.35
C ILE A 265 -19.45 -17.14 -2.40
N PRO A 266 -19.61 -18.04 -3.40
CA PRO A 266 -18.62 -18.21 -4.46
C PRO A 266 -18.53 -16.96 -5.35
N SER A 267 -17.30 -16.70 -5.84
CA SER A 267 -17.05 -15.64 -6.82
C SER A 267 -16.01 -16.03 -7.84
N LEU A 268 -16.10 -15.46 -9.05
CA LEU A 268 -15.12 -15.62 -10.11
C LEU A 268 -14.84 -14.30 -10.83
N PRO A 269 -13.58 -14.03 -11.20
CA PRO A 269 -13.20 -12.96 -12.11
C PRO A 269 -13.36 -13.43 -13.56
N VAL A 270 -13.82 -12.55 -14.44
CA VAL A 270 -13.90 -12.80 -15.88
C VAL A 270 -13.46 -11.59 -16.71
N SER A 271 -13.12 -11.83 -17.95
CA SER A 271 -12.80 -10.79 -18.92
C SER A 271 -14.05 -9.99 -19.35
N TRP A 272 -13.81 -8.81 -19.95
CA TRP A 272 -14.93 -8.05 -20.52
C TRP A 272 -15.57 -8.74 -21.74
N GLU A 273 -14.85 -9.59 -22.46
CA GLU A 273 -15.45 -10.42 -23.52
C GLU A 273 -16.54 -11.34 -22.96
N SER A 274 -16.23 -12.08 -21.90
CA SER A 274 -17.19 -12.93 -21.19
C SER A 274 -18.28 -12.10 -20.49
N GLY A 275 -17.92 -10.96 -19.89
CA GLY A 275 -18.85 -10.01 -19.29
C GLY A 275 -19.88 -9.49 -20.29
N ASP A 276 -19.47 -9.13 -21.50
CA ASP A 276 -20.37 -8.68 -22.58
C ASP A 276 -21.37 -9.76 -23.02
N VAL A 277 -20.93 -11.02 -23.06
CA VAL A 277 -21.85 -12.15 -23.35
C VAL A 277 -22.95 -12.25 -22.29
N VAL A 278 -22.58 -12.15 -21.02
CA VAL A 278 -23.56 -12.14 -19.92
C VAL A 278 -24.47 -10.91 -20.01
N MET A 279 -23.91 -9.71 -20.22
CA MET A 279 -24.68 -8.46 -20.32
C MET A 279 -25.74 -8.50 -21.43
N ARG A 280 -25.44 -9.12 -22.59
CA ARG A 280 -26.45 -9.31 -23.67
C ARG A 280 -27.62 -10.20 -23.26
N SER A 281 -27.45 -11.06 -22.25
CA SER A 281 -28.50 -11.93 -21.74
C SER A 281 -29.35 -11.30 -20.63
N ILE A 282 -28.95 -10.12 -20.11
CA ILE A 282 -29.65 -9.40 -19.06
C ILE A 282 -30.74 -8.49 -19.69
N GLY A 283 -31.97 -8.68 -19.29
CA GLY A 283 -33.14 -7.87 -19.68
C GLY A 283 -33.49 -6.81 -18.64
N GLY A 284 -34.78 -6.50 -18.54
CA GLY A 284 -35.26 -5.51 -17.58
C GLY A 284 -34.99 -4.07 -18.02
N MET A 285 -34.99 -3.14 -17.05
CA MET A 285 -34.78 -1.72 -17.32
C MET A 285 -33.33 -1.46 -17.80
N VAL A 286 -33.18 -0.45 -18.67
CA VAL A 286 -31.87 0.05 -19.07
C VAL A 286 -31.21 0.67 -17.85
N ALA A 287 -29.95 0.33 -17.61
CA ALA A 287 -29.17 0.91 -16.54
C ALA A 287 -28.91 2.41 -16.78
N ASN A 288 -28.68 3.17 -15.72
CA ASN A 288 -28.34 4.59 -15.79
C ASN A 288 -27.18 4.86 -16.74
N GLU A 289 -27.07 6.07 -17.26
CA GLU A 289 -26.03 6.45 -18.24
C GLU A 289 -24.61 6.23 -17.70
N ASP A 290 -24.38 6.58 -16.45
CA ASP A 290 -23.08 6.37 -15.77
C ASP A 290 -22.75 4.89 -15.51
N TRP A 291 -23.75 4.01 -15.57
CA TRP A 291 -23.60 2.55 -15.43
C TRP A 291 -23.34 1.84 -16.77
N GLN A 292 -23.43 2.54 -17.91
CA GLN A 292 -23.17 1.95 -19.23
C GLN A 292 -21.69 1.62 -19.39
N GLY A 293 -21.38 0.62 -20.23
CA GLY A 293 -20.02 0.20 -20.57
C GLY A 293 -19.28 1.19 -21.49
N GLY A 294 -18.05 0.85 -21.87
CA GLY A 294 -17.25 1.60 -22.81
C GLY A 294 -17.70 1.42 -24.26
N GLU A 295 -16.98 2.03 -25.21
CA GLU A 295 -17.26 1.95 -26.63
C GLU A 295 -17.32 0.49 -27.13
N GLY A 296 -18.33 0.17 -27.92
CA GLY A 296 -18.55 -1.19 -28.42
C GLY A 296 -19.17 -2.18 -27.43
N ALA A 297 -19.41 -1.79 -26.17
CA ALA A 297 -20.15 -2.60 -25.22
C ALA A 297 -21.65 -2.72 -25.59
N PRO A 298 -22.35 -3.80 -25.21
CA PRO A 298 -23.80 -3.87 -25.35
C PRO A 298 -24.49 -2.82 -24.49
N VAL A 299 -25.79 -2.58 -24.74
CA VAL A 299 -26.59 -1.76 -23.82
C VAL A 299 -26.77 -2.49 -22.51
N TYR A 300 -26.29 -1.91 -21.40
CA TYR A 300 -26.39 -2.50 -20.06
C TYR A 300 -27.81 -2.33 -19.51
N ARG A 301 -28.33 -3.44 -18.98
CA ARG A 301 -29.64 -3.53 -18.33
C ARG A 301 -29.46 -4.15 -16.94
N VAL A 302 -30.31 -3.79 -16.01
CA VAL A 302 -30.14 -4.20 -14.60
C VAL A 302 -30.67 -5.61 -14.28
N GLY A 303 -31.55 -6.20 -15.12
CA GLY A 303 -32.12 -7.52 -14.87
C GLY A 303 -33.37 -7.52 -13.99
N PRO A 304 -33.69 -8.63 -13.30
CA PRO A 304 -33.01 -9.93 -13.34
C PRO A 304 -33.24 -10.73 -14.61
N GLY A 305 -32.27 -11.46 -15.06
CA GLY A 305 -32.36 -12.37 -16.20
C GLY A 305 -32.87 -11.74 -17.51
N PRO A 306 -33.36 -12.54 -18.52
CA PRO A 306 -33.64 -13.98 -18.45
C PRO A 306 -32.43 -14.93 -18.38
N GLY A 307 -31.20 -14.43 -18.66
CA GLY A 307 -30.01 -15.28 -18.58
C GLY A 307 -29.81 -15.88 -17.17
N VAL A 308 -29.56 -17.19 -17.14
CA VAL A 308 -29.25 -17.94 -15.92
C VAL A 308 -27.78 -18.27 -15.92
N LEU A 309 -27.06 -17.79 -14.92
CA LEU A 309 -25.68 -18.17 -14.68
C LEU A 309 -25.58 -19.39 -13.77
N ASN A 310 -24.66 -20.30 -14.10
CA ASN A 310 -24.21 -21.37 -13.23
C ASN A 310 -22.71 -21.16 -13.00
N LEU A 311 -22.36 -20.67 -11.84
CA LEU A 311 -20.99 -20.42 -11.36
C LEU A 311 -20.59 -21.55 -10.43
N THR A 312 -19.47 -22.20 -10.70
CA THR A 312 -18.84 -23.16 -9.78
C THR A 312 -17.40 -22.74 -9.54
N TYR A 313 -17.03 -22.64 -8.28
CA TYR A 313 -15.65 -22.45 -7.81
C TYR A 313 -15.34 -23.48 -6.72
N GLU A 314 -14.19 -24.12 -6.84
CA GLU A 314 -13.62 -24.99 -5.83
C GLU A 314 -12.15 -24.58 -5.64
N GLY A 315 -11.83 -24.10 -4.46
CA GLY A 315 -10.48 -23.75 -4.04
C GLY A 315 -9.93 -24.75 -3.03
N LYS A 316 -8.63 -24.85 -2.94
CA LYS A 316 -7.92 -25.63 -1.93
C LYS A 316 -7.04 -24.71 -1.09
N GLN A 317 -7.25 -24.72 0.22
CA GLN A 317 -6.35 -24.08 1.18
C GLN A 317 -5.15 -25.00 1.46
N VAL A 318 -3.96 -24.42 1.48
CA VAL A 318 -2.71 -25.12 1.75
C VAL A 318 -1.86 -24.25 2.66
N ILE A 319 -1.24 -24.85 3.68
CA ILE A 319 -0.18 -24.16 4.42
C ILE A 319 1.06 -24.16 3.52
N SER A 320 1.45 -22.98 3.08
CA SER A 320 2.58 -22.76 2.19
C SER A 320 3.67 -21.95 2.89
N THR A 321 4.91 -22.20 2.56
CA THR A 321 6.03 -21.36 3.02
C THR A 321 6.09 -20.11 2.16
N ILE A 322 6.14 -18.96 2.82
CA ILE A 322 6.44 -17.66 2.22
C ILE A 322 7.78 -17.15 2.76
N GLU A 323 8.48 -16.32 2.00
CA GLU A 323 9.87 -15.95 2.28
C GLU A 323 10.09 -14.44 2.19
N ASN A 324 10.05 -13.74 3.31
CA ASN A 324 10.48 -12.35 3.38
C ASN A 324 12.03 -12.26 3.30
N VAL A 325 12.55 -11.36 2.46
CA VAL A 325 13.99 -11.11 2.38
C VAL A 325 14.30 -9.79 3.09
N ILE A 326 15.22 -9.84 4.05
CA ILE A 326 15.59 -8.71 4.91
C ILE A 326 17.05 -8.38 4.74
N GLY A 327 17.36 -7.12 4.35
CA GLY A 327 18.72 -6.58 4.29
C GLY A 327 18.93 -5.50 5.35
N ILE A 328 20.11 -5.45 6.00
CA ILE A 328 20.39 -4.57 7.13
C ILE A 328 21.70 -3.80 6.92
N ILE A 329 21.61 -2.47 6.96
CA ILE A 329 22.73 -1.54 6.99
C ILE A 329 22.77 -0.88 8.36
N GLU A 330 23.70 -1.31 9.23
CA GLU A 330 23.74 -0.92 10.62
C GLU A 330 24.15 0.56 10.81
N GLY A 331 23.40 1.27 11.64
CA GLY A 331 23.70 2.64 12.04
C GLY A 331 24.87 2.73 13.02
N VAL A 332 25.63 3.85 12.99
CA VAL A 332 26.82 4.00 13.83
C VAL A 332 26.61 4.84 15.08
N GLU A 333 25.56 5.67 15.13
CA GLU A 333 25.28 6.55 16.26
C GLU A 333 24.02 6.13 17.03
N GLU A 334 22.97 5.73 16.31
CA GLU A 334 21.69 5.25 16.85
C GLU A 334 21.32 3.91 16.17
N PRO A 335 22.11 2.83 16.37
CA PRO A 335 21.90 1.53 15.70
C PRO A 335 20.56 0.86 16.10
N ASP A 336 19.99 1.28 17.21
CA ASP A 336 18.70 0.83 17.73
C ASP A 336 17.49 1.65 17.21
N ARG A 337 17.67 2.51 16.24
CA ARG A 337 16.61 3.23 15.53
C ARG A 337 16.61 2.83 14.06
N TYR A 338 15.43 2.45 13.56
CA TYR A 338 15.28 1.82 12.26
C TYR A 338 14.50 2.70 11.28
N VAL A 339 15.06 2.88 10.09
CA VAL A 339 14.35 3.39 8.92
C VAL A 339 14.15 2.21 7.99
N ILE A 340 12.91 1.85 7.71
CA ILE A 340 12.56 0.65 6.94
C ILE A 340 12.07 1.09 5.55
N LEU A 341 12.62 0.48 4.50
CA LEU A 341 12.12 0.54 3.14
C LEU A 341 11.52 -0.81 2.81
N GLY A 342 10.30 -0.83 2.31
CA GLY A 342 9.61 -2.07 2.01
C GLY A 342 8.89 -2.06 0.66
N ASN A 343 8.81 -3.26 0.09
CA ASN A 343 8.17 -3.58 -1.16
C ASN A 343 7.86 -5.07 -1.15
N HIS A 344 6.80 -5.54 -1.84
CA HIS A 344 6.58 -6.97 -1.99
C HIS A 344 7.17 -7.54 -3.29
N ARG A 345 7.15 -8.86 -3.43
CA ARG A 345 7.75 -9.58 -4.54
C ARG A 345 6.79 -10.51 -5.25
N ASP A 346 5.91 -11.19 -4.48
CA ASP A 346 4.93 -12.10 -5.05
C ASP A 346 4.00 -11.33 -6.00
N ALA A 347 3.61 -11.99 -7.09
CA ALA A 347 2.72 -11.42 -8.09
C ALA A 347 1.66 -12.44 -8.51
N TRP A 348 0.47 -11.98 -8.86
CA TRP A 348 -0.56 -12.88 -9.41
C TRP A 348 -0.11 -13.57 -10.69
N THR A 349 0.71 -12.88 -11.48
CA THR A 349 1.24 -13.37 -12.76
C THR A 349 2.72 -13.02 -12.91
N PHE A 350 3.12 -12.22 -13.90
CA PHE A 350 4.50 -11.80 -14.12
C PHE A 350 4.88 -10.57 -13.29
N GLY A 351 3.93 -9.69 -13.00
CA GLY A 351 4.08 -8.59 -12.07
C GLY A 351 5.12 -7.54 -12.43
N ALA A 352 5.13 -7.04 -13.67
CA ALA A 352 6.15 -6.07 -14.09
C ALA A 352 5.91 -4.67 -13.51
N ALA A 353 4.66 -4.25 -13.38
CA ALA A 353 4.30 -3.06 -12.64
C ALA A 353 4.11 -3.43 -11.17
N ASP A 354 3.27 -4.41 -10.90
CA ASP A 354 2.84 -4.85 -9.59
C ASP A 354 3.37 -6.28 -9.27
N PRO A 355 4.39 -6.40 -8.37
CA PRO A 355 5.11 -5.33 -7.63
C PRO A 355 6.55 -5.10 -8.08
N ASN A 356 7.02 -5.79 -9.12
CA ASN A 356 8.47 -5.88 -9.37
C ASN A 356 9.08 -4.55 -9.86
N SER A 357 8.27 -3.58 -10.29
CA SER A 357 8.74 -2.21 -10.50
C SER A 357 9.33 -1.63 -9.19
N GLY A 358 8.67 -1.86 -8.05
CA GLY A 358 9.15 -1.49 -6.72
C GLY A 358 10.33 -2.34 -6.25
N THR A 359 10.32 -3.67 -6.49
CA THR A 359 11.46 -4.55 -6.17
C THR A 359 12.72 -4.11 -6.92
N ALA A 360 12.63 -3.77 -8.21
CA ALA A 360 13.75 -3.25 -8.98
C ALA A 360 14.29 -1.92 -8.43
N CYS A 361 13.40 -1.02 -7.98
CA CYS A 361 13.77 0.21 -7.30
C CYS A 361 14.43 -0.04 -5.95
N LEU A 362 13.98 -1.02 -5.15
CA LEU A 362 14.59 -1.41 -3.88
C LEU A 362 16.05 -1.85 -4.08
N LEU A 363 16.28 -2.69 -5.09
CA LEU A 363 17.63 -3.18 -5.43
C LEU A 363 18.54 -2.05 -5.93
N GLU A 364 18.02 -1.10 -6.71
CA GLU A 364 18.74 0.10 -7.13
C GLU A 364 19.11 1.00 -5.93
N VAL A 365 18.18 1.21 -4.98
CA VAL A 365 18.49 1.93 -3.74
C VAL A 365 19.58 1.21 -2.96
N ALA A 366 19.50 -0.11 -2.83
CA ALA A 366 20.52 -0.93 -2.15
C ALA A 366 21.90 -0.77 -2.79
N GLU A 367 22.00 -0.84 -4.12
CA GLU A 367 23.25 -0.64 -4.86
C GLU A 367 23.84 0.75 -4.62
N ARG A 368 23.01 1.79 -4.66
CA ARG A 368 23.46 3.18 -4.41
C ARG A 368 23.93 3.36 -2.97
N LEU A 369 23.26 2.77 -1.99
CA LEU A 369 23.70 2.81 -0.58
C LEU A 369 25.05 2.12 -0.40
N GLN A 370 25.27 0.96 -1.06
CA GLN A 370 26.57 0.29 -1.08
C GLN A 370 27.67 1.20 -1.70
N LYS A 371 27.38 1.83 -2.84
CA LYS A 371 28.31 2.78 -3.47
C LYS A 371 28.68 3.93 -2.53
N LEU A 372 27.73 4.44 -1.72
CA LEU A 372 27.99 5.43 -0.68
C LEU A 372 28.89 4.86 0.44
N GLN A 373 28.63 3.63 0.90
CA GLN A 373 29.46 2.97 1.93
C GLN A 373 30.92 2.83 1.46
N LYS A 374 31.14 2.45 0.20
CA LYS A 374 32.49 2.39 -0.41
C LYS A 374 33.15 3.76 -0.48
N LYS A 375 32.41 4.87 -0.45
CA LYS A 375 32.94 6.24 -0.35
C LYS A 375 33.11 6.73 1.10
N GLY A 376 32.88 5.86 2.10
CA GLY A 376 33.08 6.15 3.51
C GLY A 376 31.82 6.67 4.23
N TRP A 377 30.64 6.71 3.57
CA TRP A 377 29.38 6.99 4.24
C TRP A 377 28.98 5.86 5.20
N LYS A 378 28.44 6.26 6.35
CA LYS A 378 27.81 5.36 7.31
C LYS A 378 26.55 6.03 7.81
N PRO A 379 25.41 5.35 7.87
CA PRO A 379 24.18 5.94 8.38
C PRO A 379 24.28 6.22 9.88
N ARG A 380 23.58 7.23 10.37
CA ARG A 380 23.42 7.46 11.80
C ARG A 380 22.52 6.37 12.41
N ARG A 381 21.37 6.10 11.79
CA ARG A 381 20.38 5.08 12.16
C ARG A 381 20.45 3.90 11.23
N THR A 382 20.07 2.74 11.71
CA THR A 382 20.00 1.51 10.92
C THR A 382 18.96 1.64 9.81
N ILE A 383 19.33 1.26 8.58
CA ILE A 383 18.41 1.12 7.45
C ILE A 383 18.12 -0.37 7.26
N ILE A 384 16.84 -0.71 7.15
CA ILE A 384 16.37 -2.08 6.88
C ILE A 384 15.67 -2.06 5.52
N LEU A 385 16.07 -2.96 4.64
CA LEU A 385 15.47 -3.20 3.33
C LEU A 385 14.63 -4.46 3.44
N CYS A 386 13.34 -4.36 3.18
CA CYS A 386 12.40 -5.48 3.27
C CYS A 386 11.79 -5.74 1.90
N ASN A 387 11.88 -6.99 1.46
CA ASN A 387 11.17 -7.47 0.29
C ASN A 387 10.20 -8.56 0.74
N TRP A 388 8.92 -8.18 0.80
CA TRP A 388 7.85 -8.99 1.38
C TRP A 388 7.37 -10.07 0.43
N ASP A 389 6.67 -11.07 0.97
CA ASP A 389 6.05 -12.15 0.25
C ASP A 389 4.56 -12.26 0.62
N ALA A 390 3.73 -12.77 -0.28
CA ALA A 390 2.30 -12.99 -0.08
C ALA A 390 1.51 -11.72 0.30
N GLU A 391 1.93 -10.57 -0.19
CA GLU A 391 1.17 -9.33 -0.09
C GLU A 391 -0.19 -9.46 -0.76
N GLU A 392 -0.21 -9.99 -1.98
CA GLU A 392 -1.36 -10.12 -2.87
C GLU A 392 -2.51 -10.93 -2.26
N TYR A 393 -2.20 -11.83 -1.36
CA TYR A 393 -3.19 -12.63 -0.64
C TYR A 393 -3.87 -11.88 0.51
N GLY A 394 -3.29 -10.79 1.00
CA GLY A 394 -3.81 -10.00 2.11
C GLY A 394 -2.71 -9.47 3.03
N LEU A 395 -1.67 -8.84 2.47
CA LEU A 395 -0.56 -8.22 3.19
C LEU A 395 0.15 -9.19 4.15
N ILE A 396 0.25 -10.50 3.76
CA ILE A 396 0.58 -11.55 4.73
C ILE A 396 2.01 -11.38 5.24
N GLY A 397 3.01 -11.34 4.35
CA GLY A 397 4.41 -11.36 4.77
C GLY A 397 4.82 -10.21 5.67
N SER A 398 4.39 -9.00 5.36
CA SER A 398 4.66 -7.81 6.19
C SER A 398 3.92 -7.87 7.51
N THR A 399 2.67 -8.33 7.52
CA THR A 399 1.86 -8.46 8.73
C THR A 399 2.45 -9.48 9.70
N GLU A 400 2.77 -10.68 9.23
CA GLU A 400 3.39 -11.73 10.06
C GLU A 400 4.70 -11.25 10.69
N TRP A 401 5.52 -10.53 9.92
CA TRP A 401 6.78 -10.00 10.44
C TRP A 401 6.56 -8.88 11.48
N VAL A 402 5.57 -8.02 11.26
CA VAL A 402 5.20 -6.97 12.23
C VAL A 402 4.64 -7.57 13.51
N GLU A 403 3.76 -8.56 13.42
CA GLU A 403 3.17 -9.24 14.58
C GLU A 403 4.21 -9.98 15.40
N GLU A 404 5.15 -10.72 14.75
CA GLU A 404 6.27 -11.38 15.43
C GLU A 404 7.16 -10.40 16.19
N ASN A 405 7.43 -9.23 15.60
CA ASN A 405 8.38 -8.25 16.14
C ASN A 405 7.72 -7.01 16.76
N ARG A 406 6.44 -7.07 17.02
CA ARG A 406 5.57 -5.94 17.37
C ARG A 406 6.15 -4.99 18.39
N GLN A 407 6.60 -5.51 19.56
CA GLN A 407 7.11 -4.66 20.66
C GLN A 407 8.41 -3.95 20.26
N MET A 408 9.31 -4.67 19.59
CA MET A 408 10.58 -4.12 19.16
C MET A 408 10.36 -3.04 18.09
N LEU A 409 9.53 -3.31 17.07
CA LEU A 409 9.24 -2.38 15.98
C LEU A 409 8.53 -1.13 16.50
N ALA A 410 7.50 -1.28 17.32
CA ALA A 410 6.80 -0.15 17.93
C ALA A 410 7.73 0.78 18.72
N SER A 411 8.77 0.24 19.36
CA SER A 411 9.74 1.04 20.17
C SER A 411 10.92 1.61 19.35
N ARG A 412 11.23 1.08 18.17
CA ARG A 412 12.49 1.39 17.47
C ARG A 412 12.34 1.97 16.05
N VAL A 413 11.23 1.68 15.36
CA VAL A 413 11.07 2.15 13.99
C VAL A 413 10.79 3.64 13.94
N VAL A 414 11.57 4.37 13.20
CA VAL A 414 11.40 5.81 12.96
C VAL A 414 10.29 6.04 11.94
N ALA A 415 10.41 5.36 10.79
CA ALA A 415 9.41 5.39 9.72
C ALA A 415 9.51 4.12 8.87
N TYR A 416 8.41 3.77 8.23
CA TYR A 416 8.30 2.79 7.16
C TYR A 416 8.03 3.51 5.84
N LEU A 417 8.81 3.22 4.83
CA LEU A 417 8.73 3.82 3.50
C LEU A 417 8.41 2.74 2.48
N ASN A 418 7.20 2.77 1.97
CA ASN A 418 6.68 1.82 0.99
C ASN A 418 6.94 2.29 -0.44
N VAL A 419 7.20 1.37 -1.33
CA VAL A 419 7.07 1.51 -2.77
C VAL A 419 6.60 0.17 -3.29
N ASP A 420 5.32 0.03 -3.47
CA ASP A 420 4.67 -1.16 -4.03
C ASP A 420 4.85 -1.15 -5.55
N VAL A 421 3.95 -0.49 -6.25
CA VAL A 421 4.05 -0.21 -7.68
C VAL A 421 4.84 1.07 -7.89
N ALA A 422 6.14 0.95 -8.17
CA ALA A 422 6.97 2.14 -8.40
C ALA A 422 6.50 2.94 -9.61
N VAL A 423 6.12 2.25 -10.70
CA VAL A 423 5.70 2.89 -11.96
C VAL A 423 4.54 2.14 -12.59
N SER A 424 3.41 2.84 -12.73
CA SER A 424 2.24 2.40 -13.52
C SER A 424 1.78 3.48 -14.51
N GLY A 425 2.41 4.66 -14.51
CA GLY A 425 2.05 5.77 -15.36
C GLY A 425 3.03 6.94 -15.25
N ALA A 426 2.60 8.14 -15.64
CA ALA A 426 3.45 9.32 -15.72
C ALA A 426 3.28 10.31 -14.55
N GLY A 427 2.20 10.23 -13.77
CA GLY A 427 1.91 11.16 -12.70
C GLY A 427 2.62 10.77 -11.40
N PHE A 428 3.40 11.65 -10.78
CA PHE A 428 3.95 11.38 -9.46
C PHE A 428 2.85 11.48 -8.39
N GLU A 429 2.80 10.48 -7.53
CA GLU A 429 1.87 10.38 -6.41
C GLU A 429 2.63 10.01 -5.13
N ALA A 430 2.20 10.58 -4.01
CA ALA A 430 2.70 10.23 -2.69
C ALA A 430 1.57 10.25 -1.68
N SER A 431 1.55 9.26 -0.80
CA SER A 431 0.67 9.22 0.36
C SER A 431 1.49 9.00 1.63
N ALA A 432 1.12 9.64 2.73
CA ALA A 432 1.88 9.54 3.97
C ALA A 432 1.05 9.87 5.20
N THR A 433 1.58 9.51 6.38
CA THR A 433 1.13 10.12 7.62
C THR A 433 1.61 11.58 7.67
N PRO A 434 0.79 12.54 8.15
CA PRO A 434 0.96 13.98 7.90
C PRO A 434 2.29 14.59 8.34
N GLN A 435 2.96 14.04 9.37
CA GLN A 435 4.25 14.55 9.83
C GLN A 435 5.40 14.35 8.84
N LEU A 436 5.21 13.51 7.80
CA LEU A 436 6.18 13.26 6.73
C LEU A 436 6.00 14.19 5.51
N ASP A 437 4.87 14.89 5.39
CA ASP A 437 4.53 15.70 4.21
C ASP A 437 5.65 16.67 3.82
N GLU A 438 6.14 17.45 4.78
CA GLU A 438 7.19 18.45 4.54
C GLU A 438 8.49 17.79 4.05
N LEU A 439 8.85 16.61 4.60
CA LEU A 439 10.03 15.87 4.20
C LEU A 439 9.93 15.39 2.74
N ILE A 440 8.79 14.82 2.36
CA ILE A 440 8.54 14.31 1.00
C ILE A 440 8.57 15.46 -0.01
N ILE A 441 7.86 16.55 0.29
CA ILE A 441 7.85 17.75 -0.56
C ILE A 441 9.26 18.31 -0.73
N GLN A 442 10.03 18.47 0.35
CA GLN A 442 11.42 18.93 0.28
C GLN A 442 12.35 17.98 -0.48
N ALA A 443 12.12 16.67 -0.42
CA ALA A 443 12.87 15.71 -1.21
C ALA A 443 12.51 15.81 -2.70
N ALA A 444 11.23 15.96 -3.04
CA ALA A 444 10.76 16.11 -4.41
C ALA A 444 11.32 17.37 -5.12
N THR A 445 11.65 18.44 -4.38
CA THR A 445 12.36 19.61 -4.95
C THR A 445 13.82 19.35 -5.32
N GLN A 446 14.39 18.20 -4.95
CA GLN A 446 15.81 17.87 -5.19
C GLN A 446 15.99 16.79 -6.25
N VAL A 447 14.91 16.15 -6.68
CA VAL A 447 14.94 15.11 -7.72
C VAL A 447 14.37 15.69 -9.01
N GLN A 448 15.12 15.52 -10.10
CA GLN A 448 14.71 15.98 -11.43
C GLN A 448 13.51 15.17 -11.93
N ASP A 449 12.57 15.84 -12.58
CA ASP A 449 11.44 15.16 -13.25
C ASP A 449 11.95 14.30 -14.41
N PRO A 450 11.56 13.01 -14.48
CA PRO A 450 12.04 12.10 -15.51
C PRO A 450 11.52 12.43 -16.91
N ASP A 451 10.36 13.07 -17.02
CA ASP A 451 9.72 13.41 -18.30
C ASP A 451 10.02 14.84 -18.74
N ASN A 452 10.54 15.70 -17.82
CA ASN A 452 10.90 17.09 -18.11
C ASN A 452 12.16 17.53 -17.35
N SER A 453 13.30 17.45 -18.03
CA SER A 453 14.62 17.78 -17.44
C SER A 453 14.80 19.24 -16.98
N SER A 454 13.87 20.15 -17.28
CA SER A 454 13.89 21.54 -16.84
C SER A 454 13.17 21.76 -15.49
N GLN A 455 12.52 20.74 -14.95
CA GLN A 455 11.71 20.78 -13.74
C GLN A 455 12.17 19.75 -12.71
N THR A 456 11.75 19.94 -11.46
CA THR A 456 11.83 18.91 -10.42
C THR A 456 10.52 18.11 -10.36
N ILE A 457 10.54 16.95 -9.70
CA ILE A 457 9.29 16.19 -9.43
C ILE A 457 8.27 17.11 -8.74
N TYR A 458 8.70 17.97 -7.81
CA TYR A 458 7.80 18.91 -7.13
C TYR A 458 7.11 19.88 -8.10
N ASP A 459 7.84 20.44 -9.09
CA ASP A 459 7.29 21.41 -10.03
C ASP A 459 6.20 20.78 -10.91
N SER A 460 6.43 19.56 -11.39
CA SER A 460 5.45 18.81 -12.19
C SER A 460 4.26 18.38 -11.34
N TRP A 461 4.52 17.91 -10.12
CA TRP A 461 3.50 17.44 -9.20
C TRP A 461 2.52 18.54 -8.80
N ILE A 462 3.03 19.73 -8.41
CA ILE A 462 2.16 20.86 -8.08
C ILE A 462 1.37 21.37 -9.29
N SER A 463 1.93 21.24 -10.50
CA SER A 463 1.26 21.67 -11.74
C SER A 463 0.12 20.73 -12.15
N SER A 464 0.22 19.46 -11.80
CA SER A 464 -0.75 18.42 -12.20
C SER A 464 -1.88 18.22 -11.19
N THR A 465 -1.75 18.70 -9.95
CA THR A 465 -2.74 18.46 -8.90
C THR A 465 -3.55 19.70 -8.54
N ASN A 466 -4.86 19.53 -8.37
CA ASN A 466 -5.77 20.57 -7.87
C ASN A 466 -6.13 20.40 -6.38
N SER A 467 -5.52 19.44 -5.70
CA SER A 467 -5.79 19.08 -4.29
C SER A 467 -4.54 19.16 -3.42
N SER A 468 -4.59 18.61 -2.21
CA SER A 468 -3.39 18.44 -1.38
C SER A 468 -2.37 17.57 -2.11
N LEU A 469 -1.09 17.95 -2.07
CA LEU A 469 -0.01 17.22 -2.75
C LEU A 469 0.11 15.79 -2.20
N VAL A 470 0.22 15.65 -0.87
CA VAL A 470 0.38 14.35 -0.23
C VAL A 470 -0.96 13.77 0.17
N GLY A 471 -1.28 12.57 -0.32
CA GLY A 471 -2.44 11.78 0.09
C GLY A 471 -2.29 11.16 1.48
N ARG A 472 -3.27 10.37 1.91
CA ARG A 472 -3.27 9.73 3.24
C ARG A 472 -3.28 8.21 3.16
N LEU A 473 -2.48 7.58 4.01
CA LEU A 473 -2.36 6.15 4.18
C LEU A 473 -3.40 5.66 5.20
N GLY A 474 -4.62 5.46 4.77
CA GLY A 474 -5.67 4.92 5.62
C GLY A 474 -6.24 3.61 5.11
N GLY A 475 -6.02 3.29 3.82
CA GLY A 475 -6.49 2.06 3.20
C GLY A 475 -5.63 0.83 3.56
N GLY A 476 -6.14 -0.36 3.25
CA GLY A 476 -5.46 -1.65 3.35
C GLY A 476 -4.74 -2.04 2.06
N GLY A 477 -4.37 -1.09 1.20
CA GLY A 477 -3.94 -1.37 -0.17
C GLY A 477 -2.47 -1.77 -0.35
N SER A 478 -1.63 -1.83 0.71
CA SER A 478 -0.26 -2.34 0.63
C SER A 478 0.38 -2.53 2.01
N ASP A 479 1.61 -3.01 2.06
CA ASP A 479 2.39 -3.42 3.25
C ASP A 479 2.57 -2.34 4.34
N TYR A 480 2.34 -1.07 4.02
CA TYR A 480 2.33 0.00 5.05
C TYR A 480 1.23 -0.20 6.10
N ALA A 481 0.18 -0.96 5.79
CA ALA A 481 -0.96 -1.14 6.68
C ALA A 481 -0.56 -1.73 8.05
N ALA A 482 0.27 -2.77 8.06
CA ALA A 482 0.77 -3.38 9.29
C ALA A 482 1.56 -2.38 10.16
N PHE A 483 2.29 -1.47 9.54
CA PHE A 483 3.10 -0.48 10.25
C PHE A 483 2.27 0.68 10.79
N VAL A 484 1.43 1.32 9.97
CA VAL A 484 0.66 2.48 10.41
C VAL A 484 -0.55 2.08 11.24
N GLN A 485 -1.33 1.10 10.77
CA GLN A 485 -2.65 0.81 11.33
C GLN A 485 -2.60 -0.13 12.53
N HIS A 486 -1.59 -1.03 12.59
CA HIS A 486 -1.47 -1.98 13.70
C HIS A 486 -0.54 -1.49 14.82
N ILE A 487 0.62 -0.88 14.47
CA ILE A 487 1.61 -0.46 15.46
C ILE A 487 1.92 1.05 15.49
N GLY A 488 1.24 1.87 14.71
CA GLY A 488 1.36 3.34 14.75
C GLY A 488 2.72 3.88 14.32
N VAL A 489 3.34 3.30 13.30
CA VAL A 489 4.61 3.78 12.74
C VAL A 489 4.34 4.81 11.65
N PRO A 490 5.01 6.00 11.68
CA PRO A 490 4.95 6.93 10.56
C PRO A 490 5.29 6.24 9.24
N SER A 491 4.43 6.34 8.26
CA SER A 491 4.62 5.64 6.99
C SER A 491 4.38 6.55 5.78
N ALA A 492 5.01 6.20 4.66
CA ALA A 492 4.81 6.83 3.36
C ALA A 492 4.77 5.77 2.26
N ASP A 493 4.07 6.08 1.17
CA ASP A 493 4.03 5.32 -0.08
C ASP A 493 4.25 6.26 -1.25
N LEU A 494 5.07 5.84 -2.25
CA LEU A 494 5.54 6.68 -3.34
C LEU A 494 5.42 5.92 -4.67
N ALA A 495 4.90 6.58 -5.72
CA ALA A 495 4.74 6.00 -7.04
C ALA A 495 4.75 7.03 -8.16
N PHE A 496 5.06 6.61 -9.39
CA PHE A 496 4.58 7.25 -10.59
C PHE A 496 3.34 6.49 -11.08
N GLY A 497 2.17 7.05 -10.78
CA GLY A 497 0.86 6.47 -11.02
C GLY A 497 0.16 7.02 -12.26
N GLY A 498 -1.11 6.75 -12.36
CA GLY A 498 -1.98 7.13 -13.47
C GLY A 498 -2.81 5.95 -13.96
N GLY A 499 -2.73 4.84 -13.24
CA GLY A 499 -3.41 3.58 -13.52
C GLY A 499 -2.81 2.84 -14.71
N TYR A 500 -2.74 1.52 -14.59
CA TYR A 500 -2.40 0.69 -15.74
C TYR A 500 -3.51 -0.34 -15.96
N PRO A 501 -4.02 -0.43 -17.19
CA PRO A 501 -5.22 -1.22 -17.45
C PRO A 501 -4.99 -2.73 -17.39
N VAL A 502 -3.74 -3.20 -17.42
CA VAL A 502 -3.35 -4.62 -17.36
C VAL A 502 -3.18 -5.15 -15.92
N TYR A 503 -3.60 -4.38 -14.91
CA TYR A 503 -3.52 -4.69 -13.48
C TYR A 503 -3.98 -6.11 -13.15
N HIS A 504 -3.13 -6.89 -12.47
CA HIS A 504 -3.37 -8.27 -12.04
C HIS A 504 -3.73 -9.26 -13.15
N SER A 505 -3.32 -8.98 -14.40
CA SER A 505 -3.51 -9.87 -15.54
C SER A 505 -2.17 -10.45 -16.02
N MET A 506 -2.22 -11.46 -16.87
CA MET A 506 -1.00 -12.02 -17.48
C MET A 506 -0.28 -11.03 -18.42
N TYR A 507 -0.88 -9.90 -18.72
CA TYR A 507 -0.31 -8.84 -19.55
C TYR A 507 0.47 -7.79 -18.75
N ASP A 508 0.50 -7.87 -17.43
CA ASP A 508 1.44 -7.13 -16.58
C ASP A 508 2.82 -7.78 -16.65
N ASP A 509 3.46 -7.66 -17.81
CA ASP A 509 4.76 -8.25 -18.12
C ASP A 509 5.83 -7.21 -18.43
N PHE A 510 7.07 -7.64 -18.59
CA PHE A 510 8.18 -6.74 -18.95
C PHE A 510 7.97 -6.04 -20.31
N THR A 511 7.27 -6.68 -21.26
CA THR A 511 6.98 -6.10 -22.58
C THR A 511 6.05 -4.90 -22.44
N TRP A 512 5.01 -5.01 -21.60
CA TRP A 512 4.12 -3.90 -21.29
C TRP A 512 4.88 -2.73 -20.65
N MET A 513 5.68 -3.02 -19.64
CA MET A 513 6.49 -1.99 -18.96
C MET A 513 7.45 -1.31 -19.93
N LYS A 514 8.15 -2.09 -20.76
CA LYS A 514 9.13 -1.60 -21.75
C LYS A 514 8.51 -0.80 -22.89
N LYS A 515 7.25 -1.11 -23.26
CA LYS A 515 6.56 -0.38 -24.33
C LYS A 515 5.78 0.85 -23.83
N PHE A 516 5.14 0.75 -22.68
CA PHE A 516 4.12 1.73 -22.26
C PHE A 516 4.35 2.30 -20.85
N GLY A 517 4.78 1.50 -19.88
CA GLY A 517 4.95 1.90 -18.49
C GLY A 517 6.09 2.91 -18.33
N ASP A 518 7.32 2.48 -18.63
CA ASP A 518 8.52 3.31 -18.55
C ASP A 518 9.59 2.83 -19.55
N PRO A 519 9.49 3.17 -20.84
CA PRO A 519 10.36 2.65 -21.90
C PRO A 519 11.87 2.84 -21.65
N LEU A 520 12.26 3.86 -20.91
CA LEU A 520 13.65 4.20 -20.61
C LEU A 520 14.03 3.99 -19.14
N PHE A 521 13.12 3.49 -18.30
CA PHE A 521 13.31 3.31 -16.84
C PHE A 521 13.74 4.57 -16.10
N GLN A 522 13.36 5.74 -16.62
CA GLN A 522 13.68 7.03 -16.00
C GLN A 522 12.78 7.34 -14.80
N ARG A 523 11.49 6.94 -14.87
CA ARG A 523 10.56 7.07 -13.76
C ARG A 523 10.94 6.17 -12.60
N HIS A 524 11.35 4.92 -12.86
CA HIS A 524 11.92 4.02 -11.84
C HIS A 524 13.14 4.65 -11.17
N THR A 525 14.06 5.22 -11.96
CA THR A 525 15.25 5.91 -11.44
C THR A 525 14.87 7.11 -10.56
N ALA A 526 13.83 7.84 -10.92
CA ALA A 526 13.34 8.99 -10.16
C ALA A 526 12.68 8.55 -8.84
N VAL A 527 11.86 7.48 -8.85
CA VAL A 527 11.31 6.88 -7.61
C VAL A 527 12.43 6.42 -6.69
N ALA A 528 13.39 5.62 -7.19
CA ALA A 528 14.53 5.15 -6.39
C ALA A 528 15.34 6.32 -5.81
N SER A 529 15.50 7.42 -6.56
CA SER A 529 16.18 8.63 -6.10
C SER A 529 15.42 9.31 -4.96
N LEU A 530 14.10 9.49 -5.11
CA LEU A 530 13.27 10.13 -4.09
C LEU A 530 13.15 9.26 -2.84
N TRP A 531 12.85 7.99 -3.02
CA TRP A 531 12.72 7.01 -1.93
C TRP A 531 13.98 6.91 -1.07
N GLY A 532 15.13 6.70 -1.74
CA GLY A 532 16.42 6.63 -1.06
C GLY A 532 16.83 7.97 -0.42
N LEU A 533 16.49 9.13 -1.02
CA LEU A 533 16.76 10.43 -0.41
C LEU A 533 15.94 10.67 0.86
N VAL A 534 14.65 10.30 0.86
CA VAL A 534 13.79 10.36 2.05
C VAL A 534 14.36 9.46 3.15
N ALA A 535 14.76 8.23 2.80
CA ALA A 535 15.41 7.29 3.73
C ALA A 535 16.71 7.85 4.30
N LEU A 536 17.60 8.40 3.46
CA LEU A 536 18.86 9.02 3.88
C LEU A 536 18.63 10.20 4.84
N LYS A 537 17.66 11.07 4.56
CA LYS A 537 17.32 12.17 5.46
C LYS A 537 16.84 11.66 6.83
N LEU A 538 16.00 10.64 6.87
CA LEU A 538 15.56 10.01 8.12
C LEU A 538 16.69 9.27 8.84
N ALA A 539 17.56 8.61 8.10
CA ALA A 539 18.68 7.87 8.68
C ALA A 539 19.84 8.75 9.14
N ASP A 540 20.08 9.90 8.52
CA ASP A 540 21.30 10.70 8.73
C ASP A 540 21.10 11.98 9.53
N GLU A 541 19.91 12.63 9.44
CA GLU A 541 19.69 13.90 10.13
C GLU A 541 19.72 13.72 11.66
N GLU A 542 20.44 14.63 12.34
CA GLU A 542 20.56 14.61 13.80
C GLU A 542 19.19 14.73 14.47
N ILE A 543 18.34 15.64 14.00
CA ILE A 543 16.97 15.84 14.48
C ILE A 543 16.01 15.36 13.39
N LEU A 544 15.08 14.47 13.76
CA LEU A 544 14.09 13.92 12.84
C LEU A 544 13.29 15.03 12.14
N PRO A 545 13.14 14.97 10.82
CA PRO A 545 12.46 16.01 10.02
C PRO A 545 10.93 15.91 10.06
N PHE A 546 10.35 15.47 11.17
CA PHE A 546 8.90 15.36 11.37
C PHE A 546 8.26 16.71 11.71
N ASN A 547 7.07 16.99 11.17
CA ASN A 547 6.32 18.21 11.45
C ASN A 547 4.85 17.90 11.78
N TYR A 548 4.53 17.82 13.06
CA TYR A 548 3.18 17.52 13.55
C TYR A 548 2.18 18.68 13.43
N LEU A 549 2.61 19.86 12.98
CA LEU A 549 1.67 20.94 12.70
C LEU A 549 0.74 20.59 11.53
N PHE A 550 1.25 19.94 10.48
CA PHE A 550 0.41 19.45 9.38
C PHE A 550 -0.65 18.47 9.88
N TYR A 551 -0.26 17.58 10.80
CA TYR A 551 -1.18 16.64 11.44
C TYR A 551 -2.33 17.35 12.15
N ALA A 552 -2.03 18.33 13.00
CA ALA A 552 -3.04 19.09 13.74
C ALA A 552 -3.98 19.89 12.82
N LEU A 553 -3.47 20.46 11.73
CA LEU A 553 -4.27 21.21 10.77
C LEU A 553 -5.22 20.31 9.99
N GLU A 554 -4.78 19.11 9.64
CA GLU A 554 -5.63 18.13 8.95
C GLU A 554 -6.74 17.60 9.86
N LEU A 555 -6.41 17.24 11.10
CA LEU A 555 -7.41 16.82 12.09
C LEU A 555 -8.46 17.91 12.35
N GLN A 556 -8.07 19.19 12.32
CA GLN A 556 -9.02 20.28 12.44
C GLN A 556 -10.03 20.26 11.30
N LYS A 557 -9.56 20.10 10.05
CA LYS A 557 -10.44 20.00 8.88
C LYS A 557 -11.37 18.76 8.99
N SER A 558 -10.81 17.60 9.36
CA SER A 558 -11.60 16.37 9.53
C SER A 558 -12.72 16.49 10.57
N VAL A 559 -12.50 17.24 11.66
CA VAL A 559 -13.54 17.51 12.67
C VAL A 559 -14.60 18.50 12.15
N GLU A 560 -14.20 19.47 11.35
CA GLU A 560 -15.14 20.41 10.69
C GLU A 560 -16.07 19.66 9.72
N ASP A 561 -15.53 18.71 8.95
CA ASP A 561 -16.32 17.83 8.06
C ASP A 561 -17.27 16.95 8.89
N LEU A 562 -16.78 16.32 9.96
CA LEU A 562 -17.57 15.51 10.89
C LEU A 562 -18.75 16.28 11.52
N GLN A 563 -18.63 17.58 11.73
CA GLN A 563 -19.69 18.42 12.28
C GLN A 563 -20.96 18.41 11.40
N GLY A 564 -20.78 18.28 10.07
CA GLY A 564 -21.90 18.12 9.13
C GLY A 564 -22.66 16.81 9.35
N ASP A 565 -21.91 15.70 9.55
CA ASP A 565 -22.48 14.35 9.68
C ASP A 565 -23.31 14.14 10.94
N VAL A 566 -22.98 14.83 12.02
CA VAL A 566 -23.70 14.75 13.30
C VAL A 566 -24.67 15.90 13.55
N SER A 567 -24.89 16.77 12.53
CA SER A 567 -25.79 17.93 12.64
C SER A 567 -27.19 17.51 13.06
N GLY A 568 -27.80 18.26 13.99
CA GLY A 568 -29.14 17.98 14.53
C GLY A 568 -29.21 16.85 15.56
N ARG A 569 -28.06 16.31 15.99
CA ARG A 569 -27.97 15.29 17.06
C ARG A 569 -27.34 15.87 18.33
N ASP A 570 -27.68 15.32 19.50
CA ASP A 570 -27.04 15.72 20.77
C ASP A 570 -25.66 15.04 20.92
N ILE A 571 -24.75 15.39 20.00
CA ILE A 571 -23.37 14.92 19.98
C ILE A 571 -22.42 16.07 20.28
N LYS A 572 -21.48 15.83 21.21
CA LYS A 572 -20.52 16.84 21.68
C LYS A 572 -19.15 16.66 21.00
N LEU A 573 -18.80 17.54 20.08
CA LEU A 573 -17.49 17.59 19.41
C LEU A 573 -16.44 18.41 20.17
N ALA A 574 -16.83 19.19 21.19
CA ALA A 574 -15.91 20.03 21.98
C ALA A 574 -14.65 19.29 22.48
N PRO A 575 -14.71 17.99 22.90
CA PRO A 575 -13.50 17.24 23.26
C PRO A 575 -12.49 17.10 22.15
N LEU A 576 -12.94 16.84 20.90
CA LEU A 576 -12.07 16.75 19.72
C LEU A 576 -11.41 18.10 19.43
N PHE A 577 -12.18 19.18 19.31
CA PHE A 577 -11.63 20.52 19.08
C PHE A 577 -10.60 20.91 20.11
N LYS A 578 -10.85 20.64 21.41
CA LYS A 578 -9.92 20.91 22.49
C LYS A 578 -8.63 20.11 22.36
N SER A 579 -8.71 18.81 22.12
CA SER A 579 -7.52 17.95 21.98
C SER A 579 -6.68 18.32 20.77
N ILE A 580 -7.30 18.68 19.63
CA ILE A 580 -6.61 19.12 18.43
C ILE A 580 -5.90 20.47 18.66
N GLU A 581 -6.52 21.42 19.34
CA GLU A 581 -5.88 22.69 19.68
C GLU A 581 -4.66 22.49 20.60
N GLU A 582 -4.73 21.54 21.55
CA GLU A 582 -3.58 21.18 22.40
C GLU A 582 -2.47 20.50 21.57
N LEU A 583 -2.81 19.64 20.61
CA LEU A 583 -1.83 19.04 19.70
C LEU A 583 -1.14 20.11 18.85
N LYS A 584 -1.90 21.07 18.32
CA LYS A 584 -1.38 22.20 17.55
C LYS A 584 -0.37 23.04 18.34
N LYS A 585 -0.69 23.35 19.62
CA LYS A 585 0.23 24.07 20.51
C LYS A 585 1.49 23.24 20.76
N ALA A 586 1.37 21.95 21.08
CA ALA A 586 2.50 21.07 21.29
C ALA A 586 3.40 20.93 20.03
N ALA A 587 2.78 20.90 18.84
CA ALA A 587 3.51 20.87 17.55
C ALA A 587 4.31 22.15 17.29
N ILE A 588 3.78 23.32 17.67
CA ILE A 588 4.49 24.58 17.58
C ILE A 588 5.67 24.61 18.56
N GLU A 589 5.42 24.26 19.84
CA GLU A 589 6.43 24.23 20.89
C GLU A 589 7.62 23.31 20.54
N ILE A 590 7.34 22.11 20.01
CA ILE A 590 8.41 21.18 19.62
C ILE A 590 9.18 21.65 18.40
N ASN A 591 8.53 22.33 17.43
CA ASN A 591 9.18 22.92 16.27
C ASN A 591 10.12 24.09 16.70
N ASP A 592 9.74 24.90 17.67
CA ASP A 592 10.62 25.94 18.24
C ASP A 592 11.80 25.33 19.00
N LYS A 593 11.58 24.24 19.73
CA LYS A 593 12.66 23.47 20.37
C LYS A 593 13.64 22.89 19.35
N LYS A 594 13.16 22.34 18.22
CA LYS A 594 13.99 21.88 17.09
C LYS A 594 14.87 23.01 16.54
N LYS A 595 14.29 24.20 16.27
CA LYS A 595 15.02 25.38 15.79
C LYS A 595 16.08 25.83 16.79
N SER A 596 15.73 25.90 18.09
CA SER A 596 16.64 26.25 19.17
C SER A 596 17.83 25.32 19.25
N LEU A 597 17.65 24.00 19.11
CA LEU A 597 18.74 23.02 19.15
C LEU A 597 19.63 23.11 17.91
N LYS A 598 19.05 23.29 16.70
CA LYS A 598 19.82 23.51 15.46
C LYS A 598 20.68 24.79 15.51
N GLY A 599 20.23 25.83 16.20
CA GLY A 599 20.95 27.13 16.34
C GLY A 599 22.08 27.12 17.38
N ARG A 600 22.15 26.14 18.27
CA ARG A 600 23.13 26.08 19.36
C ARG A 600 24.50 25.47 18.94
N LYS A 601 25.06 25.88 17.82
CA LYS A 601 26.44 25.54 17.44
C LYS A 601 27.43 26.44 18.18
N GLY A 602 27.74 26.12 19.48
CA GLY A 602 28.69 26.89 20.27
C GLY A 602 29.39 26.05 21.36
N TRP A 603 30.59 26.46 21.75
CA TRP A 603 31.58 25.77 22.59
C TRP A 603 31.18 25.47 24.04
N THR A 604 29.96 25.76 24.48
CA THR A 604 29.55 25.77 25.89
C THR A 604 28.79 24.54 26.37
N TRP A 605 28.48 23.56 25.50
CA TRP A 605 27.77 22.33 25.86
C TRP A 605 28.66 21.11 25.69
N THR A 606 28.69 20.22 26.68
CA THR A 606 29.38 18.95 26.50
C THR A 606 28.67 18.15 25.39
N ARG A 607 29.42 17.53 24.49
CA ARG A 607 28.88 16.74 23.37
C ARG A 607 27.85 15.69 23.82
N LYS A 608 28.04 15.15 25.04
CA LYS A 608 27.17 14.13 25.63
C LYS A 608 25.79 14.67 26.06
N ASP A 609 25.73 15.87 26.66
CA ASP A 609 24.49 16.46 27.11
C ASP A 609 23.60 16.86 25.91
N ASN A 610 24.20 17.35 24.84
CA ASN A 610 23.50 17.69 23.61
C ASN A 610 22.94 16.42 22.92
N GLN A 611 23.68 15.32 22.89
CA GLN A 611 23.21 14.04 22.33
C GLN A 611 21.98 13.50 23.07
N ASN A 612 21.94 13.54 24.40
CA ASN A 612 20.79 13.08 25.18
C ASN A 612 19.55 13.93 24.91
N LEU A 613 19.68 15.25 24.82
CA LEU A 613 18.56 16.13 24.52
C LEU A 613 18.00 15.93 23.10
N VAL A 614 18.89 15.70 22.14
CA VAL A 614 18.49 15.40 20.77
C VAL A 614 17.79 14.04 20.71
N ARG A 615 18.34 13.05 21.41
CA ARG A 615 17.73 11.72 21.50
C ARG A 615 16.33 11.76 22.09
N GLU A 616 16.18 12.45 23.22
CA GLU A 616 14.88 12.65 23.88
C GLU A 616 13.88 13.34 22.93
N LEU A 617 14.33 14.39 22.22
CA LEU A 617 13.48 15.07 21.25
C LEU A 617 13.03 14.14 20.12
N ASN A 618 13.97 13.36 19.56
CA ASN A 618 13.68 12.40 18.50
C ASN A 618 12.73 11.30 18.96
N ASP A 619 12.88 10.82 20.20
CA ASP A 619 11.99 9.81 20.78
C ASP A 619 10.56 10.37 20.92
N ARG A 620 10.39 11.62 21.33
CA ARG A 620 9.07 12.28 21.35
C ARG A 620 8.45 12.37 19.97
N LEU A 621 9.22 12.82 18.98
CA LEU A 621 8.77 12.92 17.59
C LEU A 621 8.39 11.54 17.02
N MET A 622 9.19 10.51 17.30
CA MET A 622 8.95 9.15 16.83
C MET A 622 7.73 8.51 17.49
N MET A 623 7.59 8.67 18.81
CA MET A 623 6.56 7.99 19.60
C MET A 623 5.16 8.62 19.49
N THR A 624 5.06 9.82 18.97
CA THR A 624 3.78 10.54 18.87
C THR A 624 2.76 9.82 18.00
N GLU A 625 3.18 9.19 16.89
CA GLU A 625 2.26 8.42 16.03
C GLU A 625 1.65 7.23 16.78
N ARG A 626 2.44 6.55 17.64
CA ARG A 626 1.95 5.44 18.46
C ARG A 626 0.85 5.87 19.45
N ALA A 627 0.88 7.12 19.88
CA ALA A 627 -0.15 7.65 20.78
C ALA A 627 -1.54 7.74 20.15
N PHE A 628 -1.63 7.69 18.81
CA PHE A 628 -2.90 7.59 18.10
C PHE A 628 -3.47 6.17 18.02
N THR A 629 -2.75 5.15 18.50
CA THR A 629 -3.23 3.77 18.54
C THR A 629 -3.91 3.47 19.88
N ASP A 630 -4.86 2.52 19.87
CA ASP A 630 -5.55 2.03 21.06
C ASP A 630 -5.55 0.48 21.07
N GLY A 631 -5.18 -0.12 22.19
CA GLY A 631 -5.06 -1.58 22.32
C GLY A 631 -6.35 -2.34 22.03
N GLU A 632 -7.52 -1.73 22.27
CA GLU A 632 -8.82 -2.32 21.99
C GLU A 632 -9.16 -2.33 20.46
N GLY A 633 -8.46 -1.53 19.65
CA GLY A 633 -8.71 -1.42 18.23
C GLY A 633 -10.03 -0.72 17.86
N LEU A 634 -10.40 -0.82 16.59
CA LEU A 634 -11.65 -0.26 16.07
C LEU A 634 -12.84 -1.18 16.38
N PRO A 635 -14.05 -0.64 16.54
CA PRO A 635 -15.26 -1.43 16.79
C PRO A 635 -15.51 -2.47 15.68
N GLY A 636 -15.46 -3.77 16.03
CA GLY A 636 -15.66 -4.87 15.09
C GLY A 636 -14.50 -5.16 14.15
N ARG A 637 -13.39 -4.41 14.25
CA ARG A 637 -12.16 -4.58 13.47
C ARG A 637 -10.94 -4.43 14.38
N LEU A 638 -10.76 -5.39 15.31
CA LEU A 638 -9.83 -5.28 16.44
C LEU A 638 -8.36 -5.26 16.02
N TRP A 639 -8.03 -5.77 14.83
CA TRP A 639 -6.67 -5.73 14.30
C TRP A 639 -6.20 -4.29 13.99
N TYR A 640 -7.11 -3.43 13.51
CA TYR A 640 -6.84 -2.01 13.28
C TYR A 640 -6.81 -1.24 14.59
N LYS A 641 -5.60 -0.82 15.01
CA LYS A 641 -5.36 -0.12 16.28
C LYS A 641 -5.35 1.40 16.16
N HIS A 642 -5.11 1.92 14.95
CA HIS A 642 -4.99 3.35 14.72
C HIS A 642 -6.37 4.03 14.72
N LEU A 643 -6.58 5.02 15.60
CA LEU A 643 -7.88 5.69 15.76
C LEU A 643 -8.10 6.85 14.79
N ILE A 644 -7.03 7.32 14.10
CA ILE A 644 -7.11 8.46 13.19
C ILE A 644 -7.28 8.00 11.74
N TYR A 645 -6.54 6.98 11.30
CA TYR A 645 -6.56 6.47 9.93
C TYR A 645 -6.75 4.96 9.90
N ALA A 646 -7.72 4.51 9.11
CA ALA A 646 -7.93 3.11 8.74
C ALA A 646 -8.76 3.01 7.46
N PRO A 647 -8.88 1.82 6.85
CA PRO A 647 -9.78 1.61 5.74
C PRO A 647 -11.22 1.97 6.09
N SER A 648 -12.00 2.38 5.08
CA SER A 648 -13.45 2.42 5.20
C SER A 648 -14.01 1.01 5.42
N LYS A 649 -15.08 0.87 6.19
CA LYS A 649 -15.73 -0.43 6.41
C LYS A 649 -16.28 -1.09 5.13
N TYR A 650 -16.54 -0.30 4.10
CA TYR A 650 -17.16 -0.74 2.84
C TYR A 650 -16.26 -0.51 1.62
N ASN A 651 -15.02 -0.13 1.85
CA ASN A 651 -13.99 0.00 0.83
C ASN A 651 -12.61 -0.08 1.47
N ASP A 652 -11.99 -1.25 1.41
CA ASP A 652 -10.70 -1.51 2.04
C ASP A 652 -9.56 -0.66 1.44
N TYR A 653 -9.65 -0.28 0.17
CA TYR A 653 -8.73 0.67 -0.46
C TYR A 653 -8.93 2.13 -0.03
N GLY A 654 -10.09 2.46 0.56
CA GLY A 654 -10.43 3.83 0.93
C GLY A 654 -9.87 4.24 2.29
N SER A 655 -9.20 5.40 2.34
CA SER A 655 -8.74 5.99 3.61
C SER A 655 -9.85 6.81 4.28
N LYS A 656 -10.05 6.60 5.58
CA LYS A 656 -10.99 7.37 6.41
C LYS A 656 -10.27 8.01 7.58
N SER A 657 -10.60 9.29 7.85
CA SER A 657 -10.26 9.97 9.10
C SER A 657 -11.28 9.63 10.17
N PHE A 658 -10.84 9.31 11.38
CA PHE A 658 -11.69 8.90 12.50
C PHE A 658 -12.58 7.68 12.20
N PRO A 659 -11.99 6.57 11.68
CA PRO A 659 -12.77 5.44 11.16
C PRO A 659 -13.77 4.85 12.17
N GLY A 660 -13.41 4.76 13.45
CA GLY A 660 -14.32 4.27 14.48
C GLY A 660 -15.52 5.18 14.75
N ILE A 661 -15.37 6.49 14.53
CA ILE A 661 -16.49 7.45 14.60
C ILE A 661 -17.38 7.26 13.38
N ASP A 662 -16.79 7.19 12.18
CA ASP A 662 -17.52 7.00 10.91
C ASP A 662 -18.34 5.70 10.93
N ASP A 663 -17.73 4.57 11.26
CA ASP A 663 -18.39 3.27 11.39
C ASP A 663 -19.57 3.30 12.37
N THR A 664 -19.42 3.99 13.51
CA THR A 664 -20.49 4.10 14.50
C THR A 664 -21.59 5.07 14.09
N ILE A 665 -21.30 6.14 13.34
CA ILE A 665 -22.30 7.04 12.75
C ILE A 665 -23.17 6.29 11.74
N GLU A 666 -22.58 5.52 10.84
CA GLU A 666 -23.32 4.71 9.86
C GLU A 666 -24.25 3.72 10.55
N LYS A 667 -23.75 3.02 11.56
CA LYS A 667 -24.56 2.12 12.39
C LYS A 667 -25.68 2.87 13.13
N ALA A 668 -25.38 4.07 13.67
CA ALA A 668 -26.38 4.87 14.38
C ALA A 668 -27.45 5.43 13.45
N LYS A 669 -27.09 5.84 12.23
CA LYS A 669 -28.06 6.24 11.19
C LYS A 669 -29.00 5.09 10.82
N SER A 670 -28.49 3.86 10.72
CA SER A 670 -29.27 2.66 10.40
C SER A 670 -30.22 2.25 11.51
N LEU A 671 -29.72 2.17 12.77
CA LEU A 671 -30.50 1.71 13.93
C LEU A 671 -31.40 2.81 14.51
N ASN A 672 -30.99 4.06 14.43
CA ASN A 672 -31.65 5.26 14.95
C ASN A 672 -32.12 5.14 16.41
N THR A 673 -31.31 4.52 17.28
CA THR A 673 -31.56 4.37 18.73
C THR A 673 -30.67 5.29 19.57
N ALA A 674 -31.08 5.62 20.79
CA ALA A 674 -30.28 6.42 21.72
C ALA A 674 -28.92 5.74 22.00
N ASP A 675 -28.90 4.43 22.22
CA ASP A 675 -27.69 3.66 22.53
C ASP A 675 -26.70 3.66 21.35
N SER A 676 -27.21 3.61 20.07
CA SER A 676 -26.33 3.71 18.92
C SER A 676 -25.64 5.07 18.82
N TRP A 677 -26.33 6.16 19.15
CA TRP A 677 -25.74 7.51 19.20
C TRP A 677 -24.82 7.71 20.42
N HIS A 678 -25.07 7.04 21.56
CA HIS A 678 -24.12 6.99 22.68
C HIS A 678 -22.81 6.33 22.27
N SER A 679 -22.84 5.31 21.41
CA SER A 679 -21.63 4.67 20.87
C SER A 679 -20.81 5.65 20.01
N VAL A 680 -21.44 6.50 19.21
CA VAL A 680 -20.76 7.58 18.47
C VAL A 680 -20.05 8.52 19.43
N GLN A 681 -20.74 9.00 20.49
CA GLN A 681 -20.14 9.88 21.49
C GLN A 681 -18.97 9.21 22.21
N HIS A 682 -19.03 7.90 22.46
CA HIS A 682 -17.93 7.14 23.05
C HIS A 682 -16.70 7.13 22.14
N GLN A 683 -16.86 6.87 20.83
CA GLN A 683 -15.74 6.90 19.90
C GLN A 683 -15.11 8.30 19.79
N ILE A 684 -15.90 9.37 19.81
CA ILE A 684 -15.41 10.75 19.86
C ILE A 684 -14.49 10.96 21.10
N TRP A 685 -14.88 10.45 22.27
CA TRP A 685 -14.07 10.51 23.47
C TRP A 685 -12.77 9.69 23.37
N ARG A 686 -12.81 8.50 22.74
CA ARG A 686 -11.61 7.67 22.51
C ARG A 686 -10.60 8.41 21.63
N VAL A 687 -11.05 8.94 20.49
CA VAL A 687 -10.20 9.71 19.57
C VAL A 687 -9.63 10.96 20.25
N ALA A 688 -10.46 11.74 20.96
CA ALA A 688 -10.00 12.92 21.68
C ALA A 688 -8.94 12.59 22.73
N ARG A 689 -9.07 11.46 23.42
CA ARG A 689 -8.07 10.95 24.38
C ARG A 689 -6.75 10.61 23.67
N ALA A 690 -6.80 9.92 22.54
CA ALA A 690 -5.61 9.58 21.76
C ALA A 690 -4.86 10.83 21.28
N ILE A 691 -5.58 11.82 20.73
CA ILE A 691 -5.00 13.11 20.33
C ILE A 691 -4.38 13.85 21.53
N THR A 692 -5.02 13.79 22.71
CA THR A 692 -4.45 14.36 23.94
C THR A 692 -3.16 13.64 24.32
N GLN A 693 -3.09 12.31 24.25
CA GLN A 693 -1.87 11.55 24.52
C GLN A 693 -0.75 11.92 23.54
N ALA A 694 -1.06 12.10 22.26
CA ALA A 694 -0.10 12.56 21.25
C ALA A 694 0.47 13.95 21.62
N SER A 695 -0.36 14.88 22.08
CA SER A 695 0.10 16.21 22.50
C SER A 695 1.02 16.15 23.73
N LEU A 696 0.71 15.28 24.70
CA LEU A 696 1.56 15.04 25.89
C LEU A 696 2.88 14.39 25.51
N CYS A 697 2.86 13.43 24.58
CA CYS A 697 4.06 12.80 24.03
C CYS A 697 5.01 13.84 23.41
N LEU A 698 4.48 14.73 22.57
CA LEU A 698 5.27 15.83 21.99
C LEU A 698 5.88 16.77 23.04
N ARG A 699 5.16 17.07 24.12
CA ARG A 699 5.67 17.90 25.21
C ARG A 699 6.63 17.14 26.14
N GLY A 700 6.58 15.80 26.16
CA GLY A 700 7.27 14.94 27.10
C GLY A 700 6.68 15.06 28.52
N GLU A 701 5.38 15.21 28.62
CA GLU A 701 4.64 15.36 29.86
C GLU A 701 3.86 14.07 30.18
N LEU A 702 3.74 13.78 31.47
CA LEU A 702 2.83 12.77 32.02
C LEU A 702 1.71 13.50 32.78
N LYS A 703 0.49 13.03 32.69
CA LYS A 703 -0.64 13.48 33.47
C LYS A 703 -1.07 12.44 34.50
#